data_2b8b53b8390ad5e7ca66f7fed144ad13
#
_entry.id   2b8b53b8390ad5e7ca66f7fed144ad13
#
_cell.length_a   1.000
_cell.length_b   1.000
_cell.length_c   1.000
_cell.angle_alpha   90.00
_cell.angle_beta   90.00
_cell.angle_gamma   90.00
#
_symmetry.space_group_name_H-M   'P 1'
#
loop_
_entity.id
_entity.type
_entity.pdbx_description
1 polymer ?
#
loop_
_entity_poly.entity_id
_entity_poly.type
_entity_poly.pdbx_seq_one_letter_code
_entity_poly.pdbx_strand_id
1 'polypeptide(L)'
;MGEAEQQHLLATQEPNNRALYALSVFLSAFLLFQVQPLIAKEILPWFGGSAGVWTTCMLFFQLLLLGGYAYAHWLSTTRHRWIHMVVLVASVLMFRIIPADGWRPLDGSDPVGRILCLLTATVGLPYFTLASTSPLLQNWYACQHRTGVPYRFFALSNFASMLALLSYPVVVEPQLHLHTQAWVWSVGFLISAALNFGLFRQSARISAHAAADQAATPDAAPRIRQRLIWVALPACASALLLAVTNHITQNIAAVPLLWVLPLGVYLLSFILTFEGGRWYSRRSFLALFVVALVAMGYAADQQWDVDRIEVLIPVFIGGLFICCMVCHGELARSKPAARWLTSFYLMVALGGAIGGLCVAILAPAVFPALVEFPPLLVVTPAVILWLLYSNHQAARAALAAPETAAPDQSGKGVLTRLRPTPFWPVWILSLVGVVGLAGYLAKGEWTDLSEARLLSRNFYGALRVADDQESGVRELAHGTISHGEQYLDPAQRRRPLTYYAADTGIGLLMTELEKNKGAIWLGVIGLGTGSMAAWGRAGDMIRFYEINERVLDIARTQFTFLADCASHTEVVLGDARLSLEREPAQQFDVLVVDAFSGDSIPIHLLTREAFEVYFRHLKPDGILAVHVSNSYLDLAPPVAALARQMGREAHLVQNEEDDRTRTFPADWVLVGDHESERFPWIKDKESKITLKSGLRVWTDDFSNLWQILNL
;
A
#
# COMPACT_ATOMS: atom_id res chain seq x y z
N MET A 1 -14.86 -8.82 63.14
CA MET A 1 -14.75 -8.42 61.71
C MET A 1 -14.44 -9.67 60.95
N GLY A 2 -15.44 -10.19 60.21
CA GLY A 2 -15.34 -11.52 59.59
C GLY A 2 -14.55 -11.48 58.27
N GLU A 3 -13.99 -12.60 57.86
CA GLU A 3 -13.24 -12.77 56.60
C GLU A 3 -13.99 -12.24 55.35
N ALA A 4 -15.35 -12.26 55.40
CA ALA A 4 -16.19 -11.68 54.32
C ALA A 4 -16.11 -10.15 54.25
N GLU A 5 -15.95 -9.46 55.39
CA GLU A 5 -15.83 -8.00 55.45
C GLU A 5 -14.42 -7.54 55.06
N GLN A 6 -13.41 -8.37 55.34
CA GLN A 6 -12.05 -8.18 54.90
C GLN A 6 -11.88 -8.44 53.38
N GLN A 7 -12.59 -9.43 52.83
CA GLN A 7 -12.68 -9.67 51.38
C GLN A 7 -13.44 -8.57 50.66
N HIS A 8 -14.48 -8.00 51.28
CA HIS A 8 -15.23 -6.86 50.70
C HIS A 8 -14.40 -5.58 50.72
N LEU A 9 -13.62 -5.31 51.76
CA LEU A 9 -12.69 -4.18 51.85
C LEU A 9 -11.50 -4.31 50.90
N LEU A 10 -11.00 -5.51 50.64
CA LEU A 10 -9.97 -5.81 49.65
C LEU A 10 -10.49 -5.67 48.23
N ALA A 11 -11.75 -6.04 47.97
CA ALA A 11 -12.41 -5.87 46.68
C ALA A 11 -12.73 -4.40 46.32
N THR A 12 -12.87 -3.52 47.34
CA THR A 12 -13.13 -2.07 47.12
C THR A 12 -11.86 -1.24 46.97
N GLN A 13 -10.67 -1.80 47.17
CA GLN A 13 -9.38 -1.11 47.08
C GLN A 13 -8.55 -1.43 45.82
N GLU A 14 -9.06 -2.26 44.88
CA GLU A 14 -8.38 -2.39 43.60
C GLU A 14 -8.57 -1.09 42.78
N PRO A 15 -7.52 -0.29 42.55
CA PRO A 15 -7.63 0.88 41.69
C PRO A 15 -8.10 0.37 40.33
N ASN A 16 -9.17 0.97 39.80
CA ASN A 16 -9.74 0.61 38.51
C ASN A 16 -8.76 1.00 37.37
N ASN A 17 -7.68 0.22 37.23
CA ASN A 17 -6.60 0.46 36.26
C ASN A 17 -7.02 0.21 34.81
N ARG A 18 -8.30 -0.19 34.59
CA ARG A 18 -8.83 -0.48 33.25
C ARG A 18 -8.62 0.69 32.29
N ALA A 19 -8.81 1.92 32.74
CA ALA A 19 -8.60 3.12 31.93
C ALA A 19 -7.14 3.29 31.52
N LEU A 20 -6.19 2.98 32.42
CA LEU A 20 -4.75 3.07 32.14
C LEU A 20 -4.31 1.99 31.12
N TYR A 21 -4.82 0.74 31.27
CA TYR A 21 -4.60 -0.32 30.27
C TYR A 21 -5.21 0.07 28.90
N ALA A 22 -6.44 0.60 28.89
CA ALA A 22 -7.10 1.03 27.67
C ALA A 22 -6.33 2.18 26.97
N LEU A 23 -5.88 3.17 27.74
CA LEU A 23 -5.09 4.29 27.20
C LEU A 23 -3.75 3.82 26.64
N SER A 24 -3.05 2.93 27.34
CA SER A 24 -1.76 2.39 26.88
C SER A 24 -1.91 1.54 25.61
N VAL A 25 -2.95 0.70 25.53
CA VAL A 25 -3.27 -0.07 24.33
C VAL A 25 -3.66 0.84 23.16
N PHE A 26 -4.48 1.85 23.43
CA PHE A 26 -4.88 2.84 22.40
C PHE A 26 -3.68 3.60 21.86
N LEU A 27 -2.88 4.20 22.74
CA LEU A 27 -1.74 5.02 22.34
C LEU A 27 -0.67 4.20 21.59
N SER A 28 -0.35 2.99 22.08
CA SER A 28 0.62 2.13 21.40
C SER A 28 0.15 1.70 20.01
N ALA A 29 -1.11 1.37 19.83
CA ALA A 29 -1.68 1.00 18.55
C ALA A 29 -1.81 2.19 17.60
N PHE A 30 -2.16 3.36 18.10
CA PHE A 30 -2.21 4.59 17.33
C PHE A 30 -0.82 4.94 16.77
N LEU A 31 0.21 4.96 17.61
CA LEU A 31 1.59 5.27 17.21
C LEU A 31 2.15 4.22 16.24
N LEU A 32 1.82 2.95 16.45
CA LEU A 32 2.26 1.84 15.60
C LEU A 32 1.77 2.00 14.14
N PHE A 33 0.55 2.50 13.94
CA PHE A 33 0.00 2.73 12.60
C PHE A 33 0.35 4.11 12.05
N GLN A 34 0.52 5.11 12.91
CA GLN A 34 0.91 6.45 12.48
C GLN A 34 2.32 6.51 11.88
N VAL A 35 3.26 5.71 12.39
CA VAL A 35 4.65 5.70 11.89
C VAL A 35 4.77 5.11 10.49
N GLN A 36 3.86 4.24 10.08
CA GLN A 36 3.94 3.55 8.79
C GLN A 36 3.88 4.53 7.61
N PRO A 37 2.82 5.35 7.43
CA PRO A 37 2.77 6.32 6.35
C PRO A 37 3.83 7.42 6.51
N LEU A 38 4.18 7.81 7.75
CA LEU A 38 5.18 8.83 8.01
C LEU A 38 6.55 8.43 7.48
N ILE A 39 7.06 7.26 7.87
CA ILE A 39 8.40 6.82 7.44
C ILE A 39 8.43 6.41 5.98
N ALA A 40 7.33 5.81 5.47
CA ALA A 40 7.24 5.46 4.07
C ALA A 40 7.25 6.71 3.18
N LYS A 41 6.58 7.80 3.58
CA LYS A 41 6.64 9.09 2.88
C LYS A 41 8.05 9.71 2.92
N GLU A 42 8.76 9.60 4.04
CA GLU A 42 10.14 10.09 4.17
C GLU A 42 11.09 9.41 3.18
N ILE A 43 10.99 8.08 3.04
CA ILE A 43 11.91 7.32 2.19
C ILE A 43 11.44 7.18 0.74
N LEU A 44 10.19 7.50 0.44
CA LEU A 44 9.62 7.39 -0.90
C LEU A 44 10.46 8.11 -1.98
N PRO A 45 10.97 9.35 -1.74
CA PRO A 45 11.84 10.05 -2.68
C PRO A 45 13.15 9.33 -3.00
N TRP A 46 13.64 8.52 -2.05
CA TRP A 46 14.96 7.86 -2.19
C TRP A 46 14.90 6.60 -3.04
N PHE A 47 13.70 6.05 -3.25
CA PHE A 47 13.47 4.79 -3.96
C PHE A 47 12.48 4.93 -5.13
N GLY A 48 12.31 6.16 -5.67
CA GLY A 48 11.63 6.42 -6.93
C GLY A 48 10.11 6.49 -6.88
N GLY A 49 9.50 6.67 -5.71
CA GLY A 49 8.05 6.93 -5.61
C GLY A 49 7.13 5.76 -5.97
N SER A 50 7.67 4.57 -6.26
CA SER A 50 6.91 3.43 -6.77
C SER A 50 6.04 2.73 -5.72
N ALA A 51 4.99 2.01 -6.18
CA ALA A 51 4.16 1.14 -5.35
C ALA A 51 4.99 0.06 -4.61
N GLY A 52 6.15 -0.34 -5.15
CA GLY A 52 7.08 -1.28 -4.53
C GLY A 52 7.62 -0.81 -3.19
N VAL A 53 7.83 0.49 -3.00
CA VAL A 53 8.26 1.08 -1.71
C VAL A 53 7.20 0.81 -0.63
N TRP A 54 5.93 1.12 -0.94
CA TRP A 54 4.81 0.90 -0.01
C TRP A 54 4.64 -0.56 0.33
N THR A 55 4.67 -1.45 -0.67
CA THR A 55 4.55 -2.90 -0.49
C THR A 55 5.67 -3.45 0.38
N THR A 56 6.91 -2.98 0.18
CA THR A 56 8.07 -3.39 0.98
C THR A 56 7.96 -2.88 2.43
N CYS A 57 7.52 -1.63 2.62
CA CYS A 57 7.25 -1.09 3.96
C CYS A 57 6.17 -1.89 4.69
N MET A 58 5.05 -2.19 4.02
CA MET A 58 3.96 -2.99 4.60
C MET A 58 4.44 -4.39 5.01
N LEU A 59 5.24 -5.03 4.16
CA LEU A 59 5.85 -6.34 4.48
C LEU A 59 6.74 -6.24 5.72
N PHE A 60 7.63 -5.24 5.79
CA PHE A 60 8.46 -5.01 6.96
C PHE A 60 7.63 -4.89 8.24
N PHE A 61 6.60 -4.05 8.21
CA PHE A 61 5.75 -3.84 9.38
C PHE A 61 4.96 -5.09 9.78
N GLN A 62 4.50 -5.89 8.82
CA GLN A 62 3.82 -7.15 9.09
C GLN A 62 4.77 -8.19 9.72
N LEU A 63 5.99 -8.32 9.22
CA LEU A 63 7.00 -9.23 9.78
C LEU A 63 7.41 -8.81 11.20
N LEU A 64 7.58 -7.50 11.41
CA LEU A 64 7.95 -6.99 12.73
C LEU A 64 6.80 -7.07 13.73
N LEU A 65 5.55 -6.92 13.28
CA LEU A 65 4.34 -7.19 14.07
C LEU A 65 4.28 -8.66 14.52
N LEU A 66 4.55 -9.60 13.61
CA LEU A 66 4.66 -11.02 13.91
C LEU A 66 5.77 -11.27 14.95
N GLY A 67 6.95 -10.63 14.77
CA GLY A 67 8.05 -10.71 15.73
C GLY A 67 7.67 -10.20 17.11
N GLY A 68 6.97 -9.06 17.19
CA GLY A 68 6.44 -8.50 18.44
C GLY A 68 5.43 -9.42 19.14
N TYR A 69 4.56 -10.08 18.39
CA TYR A 69 3.59 -11.03 18.91
C TYR A 69 4.25 -12.35 19.35
N ALA A 70 5.25 -12.83 18.61
CA ALA A 70 6.06 -13.98 19.00
C ALA A 70 6.83 -13.70 20.30
N TYR A 71 7.43 -12.53 20.42
CA TYR A 71 8.09 -12.06 21.63
C TYR A 71 7.11 -11.95 22.81
N ALA A 72 5.92 -11.39 22.62
CA ALA A 72 4.91 -11.29 23.65
C ALA A 72 4.43 -12.68 24.12
N HIS A 73 4.26 -13.61 23.18
CA HIS A 73 3.91 -15.00 23.51
C HIS A 73 5.04 -15.67 24.30
N TRP A 74 6.30 -15.58 23.83
CA TRP A 74 7.45 -16.12 24.54
C TRP A 74 7.58 -15.53 25.94
N LEU A 75 7.48 -14.20 26.09
CA LEU A 75 7.57 -13.53 27.38
C LEU A 75 6.45 -13.93 28.34
N SER A 76 5.25 -14.23 27.83
CA SER A 76 4.13 -14.71 28.65
C SER A 76 4.35 -16.10 29.23
N THR A 77 5.23 -16.90 28.62
CA THR A 77 5.55 -18.28 29.05
C THR A 77 6.83 -18.37 29.90
N THR A 78 7.63 -17.30 29.94
CA THR A 78 8.92 -17.26 30.65
C THR A 78 8.85 -16.49 31.94
N ARG A 79 9.85 -16.74 32.82
CA ARG A 79 10.01 -16.01 34.10
C ARG A 79 10.86 -14.72 33.92
N HIS A 80 11.49 -14.50 32.75
CA HIS A 80 12.44 -13.43 32.52
C HIS A 80 11.79 -12.11 32.07
N ARG A 81 10.78 -11.68 32.78
CA ARG A 81 10.01 -10.45 32.44
C ARG A 81 10.89 -9.18 32.39
N TRP A 82 12.01 -9.13 33.11
CA TRP A 82 12.95 -8.02 33.11
C TRP A 82 13.52 -7.71 31.71
N ILE A 83 13.58 -8.72 30.81
CA ILE A 83 14.04 -8.53 29.43
C ILE A 83 13.20 -7.47 28.72
N HIS A 84 11.88 -7.41 29.01
CA HIS A 84 11.03 -6.38 28.43
C HIS A 84 11.45 -4.95 28.82
N MET A 85 11.96 -4.78 30.04
CA MET A 85 12.48 -3.48 30.46
C MET A 85 13.75 -3.08 29.72
N VAL A 86 14.64 -4.05 29.46
CA VAL A 86 15.86 -3.80 28.68
C VAL A 86 15.48 -3.43 27.25
N VAL A 87 14.55 -4.15 26.63
CA VAL A 87 14.07 -3.86 25.26
C VAL A 87 13.41 -2.49 25.22
N LEU A 88 12.57 -2.15 26.21
CA LEU A 88 11.92 -0.85 26.30
C LEU A 88 12.91 0.31 26.43
N VAL A 89 13.91 0.16 27.33
CA VAL A 89 14.97 1.18 27.49
C VAL A 89 15.80 1.32 26.21
N ALA A 90 16.20 0.19 25.60
CA ALA A 90 16.94 0.22 24.33
C ALA A 90 16.14 0.91 23.21
N SER A 91 14.81 0.68 23.15
CA SER A 91 13.96 1.32 22.16
C SER A 91 13.79 2.83 22.41
N VAL A 92 13.78 3.27 23.67
CA VAL A 92 13.76 4.70 24.02
C VAL A 92 15.04 5.41 23.57
N LEU A 93 16.18 4.74 23.54
CA LEU A 93 17.43 5.31 23.02
C LEU A 93 17.40 5.53 21.50
N MET A 94 16.51 4.81 20.78
CA MET A 94 16.30 4.92 19.33
C MET A 94 15.01 5.71 19.00
N PHE A 95 14.65 6.73 19.78
CA PHE A 95 13.40 7.47 19.61
C PHE A 95 13.37 8.39 18.38
N ARG A 96 14.51 8.70 17.77
CA ARG A 96 14.59 9.48 16.52
C ARG A 96 14.38 8.55 15.34
N ILE A 97 13.26 8.70 14.66
CA ILE A 97 12.84 7.80 13.58
C ILE A 97 13.24 8.27 12.18
N ILE A 98 13.59 9.56 12.00
CA ILE A 98 14.01 10.08 10.68
C ILE A 98 15.40 9.52 10.35
N PRO A 99 15.54 8.86 9.17
CA PRO A 99 16.83 8.37 8.71
C PRO A 99 17.80 9.52 8.43
N ALA A 100 19.06 9.31 8.68
CA ALA A 100 20.11 10.25 8.29
C ALA A 100 20.36 10.19 6.77
N ASP A 101 20.85 11.28 6.17
CA ASP A 101 21.14 11.37 4.73
C ASP A 101 22.10 10.28 4.22
N GLY A 102 22.97 9.74 5.09
CA GLY A 102 23.85 8.63 4.74
C GLY A 102 23.16 7.32 4.33
N TRP A 103 21.84 7.21 4.51
CA TRP A 103 21.05 6.09 4.05
C TRP A 103 20.53 6.24 2.61
N ARG A 104 20.67 7.41 2.00
CA ARG A 104 20.27 7.63 0.60
C ARG A 104 21.05 6.70 -0.33
N PRO A 105 20.37 5.93 -1.20
CA PRO A 105 21.04 4.98 -2.07
C PRO A 105 21.97 5.70 -3.06
N LEU A 106 23.12 5.10 -3.32
CA LEU A 106 24.08 5.60 -4.30
C LEU A 106 23.73 5.16 -5.72
N ASP A 107 23.01 4.05 -5.83
CA ASP A 107 22.60 3.41 -7.08
C ASP A 107 21.20 2.77 -6.91
N GLY A 108 20.58 2.32 -8.00
CA GLY A 108 19.28 1.65 -8.02
C GLY A 108 19.31 0.16 -7.62
N SER A 109 20.46 -0.37 -7.17
CA SER A 109 20.60 -1.81 -6.86
C SER A 109 19.90 -2.19 -5.55
N ASP A 110 19.21 -3.33 -5.54
CA ASP A 110 18.53 -3.94 -4.39
C ASP A 110 17.71 -2.97 -3.52
N PRO A 111 16.69 -2.31 -4.04
CA PRO A 111 15.89 -1.38 -3.25
C PRO A 111 15.17 -2.07 -2.08
N VAL A 112 14.74 -3.32 -2.24
CA VAL A 112 14.03 -4.08 -1.19
C VAL A 112 14.91 -4.30 0.02
N GLY A 113 16.11 -4.83 -0.17
CA GLY A 113 17.06 -5.10 0.91
C GLY A 113 17.47 -3.81 1.64
N ARG A 114 17.71 -2.73 0.88
CA ARG A 114 18.08 -1.41 1.45
C ARG A 114 16.96 -0.81 2.29
N ILE A 115 15.69 -0.85 1.80
CA ILE A 115 14.52 -0.39 2.57
C ILE A 115 14.38 -1.19 3.86
N LEU A 116 14.48 -2.52 3.81
CA LEU A 116 14.38 -3.37 5.01
C LEU A 116 15.48 -3.07 6.03
N CYS A 117 16.73 -2.89 5.59
CA CYS A 117 17.85 -2.52 6.46
C CYS A 117 17.65 -1.13 7.10
N LEU A 118 17.25 -0.14 6.29
CA LEU A 118 16.97 1.22 6.74
C LEU A 118 15.87 1.24 7.82
N LEU A 119 14.74 0.61 7.54
CA LEU A 119 13.60 0.54 8.46
C LEU A 119 13.98 -0.19 9.76
N THR A 120 14.79 -1.28 9.66
CA THR A 120 15.26 -2.00 10.84
C THR A 120 16.14 -1.09 11.72
N ALA A 121 17.03 -0.33 11.11
CA ALA A 121 17.95 0.55 11.84
C ALA A 121 17.28 1.79 12.44
N THR A 122 16.21 2.29 11.85
CA THR A 122 15.55 3.55 12.27
C THR A 122 14.34 3.33 13.17
N VAL A 123 13.34 2.61 12.68
CA VAL A 123 12.06 2.40 13.39
C VAL A 123 11.89 0.99 13.95
N GLY A 124 12.79 0.06 13.65
CA GLY A 124 12.61 -1.35 13.93
C GLY A 124 12.36 -1.63 15.42
N LEU A 125 13.23 -1.17 16.31
CA LEU A 125 13.10 -1.46 17.74
C LEU A 125 11.94 -0.71 18.41
N PRO A 126 11.70 0.59 18.17
CA PRO A 126 10.48 1.27 18.61
C PRO A 126 9.20 0.59 18.14
N TYR A 127 9.11 0.22 16.86
CA TYR A 127 7.95 -0.46 16.31
C TYR A 127 7.74 -1.84 16.95
N PHE A 128 8.79 -2.63 17.10
CA PHE A 128 8.75 -3.94 17.77
C PHE A 128 8.21 -3.85 19.21
N THR A 129 8.64 -2.82 19.93
CA THR A 129 8.16 -2.56 21.30
C THR A 129 6.67 -2.21 21.31
N LEU A 130 6.21 -1.32 20.41
CA LEU A 130 4.80 -0.99 20.26
C LEU A 130 3.97 -2.21 19.85
N ALA A 131 4.46 -3.03 18.91
CA ALA A 131 3.80 -4.24 18.42
C ALA A 131 3.60 -5.28 19.55
N SER A 132 4.58 -5.41 20.45
CA SER A 132 4.49 -6.33 21.59
C SER A 132 3.58 -5.83 22.72
N THR A 133 3.30 -4.54 22.79
CA THR A 133 2.57 -3.89 23.90
C THR A 133 1.14 -4.40 24.02
N SER A 134 0.34 -4.36 22.94
CA SER A 134 -1.08 -4.75 23.00
C SER A 134 -1.28 -6.20 23.49
N PRO A 135 -0.62 -7.24 22.93
CA PRO A 135 -0.79 -8.60 23.41
C PRO A 135 -0.24 -8.82 24.84
N LEU A 136 0.83 -8.14 25.26
CA LEU A 136 1.36 -8.22 26.62
C LEU A 136 0.39 -7.61 27.64
N LEU A 137 -0.11 -6.41 27.38
CA LEU A 137 -1.06 -5.74 28.29
C LEU A 137 -2.36 -6.51 28.40
N GLN A 138 -2.87 -7.08 27.32
CA GLN A 138 -4.07 -7.91 27.33
C GLN A 138 -3.85 -9.20 28.15
N ASN A 139 -2.68 -9.82 28.03
CA ASN A 139 -2.33 -11.00 28.83
C ASN A 139 -2.19 -10.63 30.32
N TRP A 140 -1.50 -9.54 30.67
CA TRP A 140 -1.35 -9.09 32.05
C TRP A 140 -2.70 -8.74 32.69
N TYR A 141 -3.57 -8.05 31.91
CA TYR A 141 -4.93 -7.75 32.37
C TYR A 141 -5.76 -9.01 32.63
N ALA A 142 -5.70 -9.98 31.70
CA ALA A 142 -6.41 -11.26 31.85
C ALA A 142 -5.94 -12.07 33.06
N CYS A 143 -4.64 -11.98 33.40
CA CYS A 143 -4.11 -12.63 34.62
C CYS A 143 -4.56 -11.95 35.90
N GLN A 144 -4.86 -10.64 35.88
CA GLN A 144 -5.30 -9.86 37.03
C GLN A 144 -6.82 -9.93 37.26
N HIS A 145 -7.59 -9.97 36.16
CA HIS A 145 -9.04 -9.87 36.18
C HIS A 145 -9.68 -11.08 35.49
N ARG A 146 -10.42 -11.89 36.20
CA ARG A 146 -11.09 -13.11 35.69
C ARG A 146 -12.27 -12.85 34.72
N THR A 147 -12.50 -11.62 34.28
CA THR A 147 -13.64 -11.22 33.46
C THR A 147 -13.28 -11.07 31.97
N GLY A 148 -14.18 -11.42 31.03
CA GLY A 148 -14.02 -11.53 29.58
C GLY A 148 -13.68 -10.25 28.78
N VAL A 149 -12.90 -9.32 29.34
CA VAL A 149 -12.54 -8.03 28.80
C VAL A 149 -11.39 -8.03 27.75
N PRO A 150 -10.47 -9.02 27.67
CA PRO A 150 -9.30 -8.95 26.77
C PRO A 150 -9.65 -8.68 25.31
N TYR A 151 -10.70 -9.28 24.78
CA TYR A 151 -11.10 -9.10 23.37
C TYR A 151 -11.63 -7.70 23.05
N ARG A 152 -12.13 -6.95 24.03
CA ARG A 152 -12.49 -5.53 23.84
C ARG A 152 -11.26 -4.64 23.69
N PHE A 153 -10.15 -4.98 24.36
CA PHE A 153 -8.88 -4.28 24.12
C PHE A 153 -8.33 -4.55 22.72
N PHE A 154 -8.57 -5.75 22.17
CA PHE A 154 -8.21 -6.04 20.77
C PHE A 154 -9.02 -5.16 19.80
N ALA A 155 -10.33 -5.03 19.99
CA ALA A 155 -11.15 -4.12 19.19
C ALA A 155 -10.71 -2.65 19.36
N LEU A 156 -10.38 -2.23 20.58
CA LEU A 156 -9.85 -0.88 20.86
C LEU A 156 -8.51 -0.62 20.17
N SER A 157 -7.60 -1.61 20.16
CA SER A 157 -6.33 -1.55 19.46
C SER A 157 -6.54 -1.32 17.96
N ASN A 158 -7.43 -2.11 17.33
CA ASN A 158 -7.73 -1.95 15.90
C ASN A 158 -8.44 -0.62 15.61
N PHE A 159 -9.31 -0.13 16.51
CA PHE A 159 -9.92 1.18 16.38
C PHE A 159 -8.88 2.31 16.40
N ALA A 160 -7.93 2.26 17.34
CA ALA A 160 -6.84 3.23 17.42
C ALA A 160 -5.96 3.19 16.17
N SER A 161 -5.67 2.00 15.66
CA SER A 161 -4.93 1.79 14.41
C SER A 161 -5.66 2.37 13.20
N MET A 162 -6.96 2.12 13.07
CA MET A 162 -7.79 2.68 12.01
C MET A 162 -7.87 4.22 12.11
N LEU A 163 -8.03 4.77 13.31
CA LEU A 163 -8.05 6.21 13.53
C LEU A 163 -6.71 6.85 13.14
N ALA A 164 -5.59 6.26 13.51
CA ALA A 164 -4.26 6.72 13.13
C ALA A 164 -4.10 6.75 11.61
N LEU A 165 -4.51 5.68 10.95
CA LEU A 165 -4.41 5.52 9.50
C LEU A 165 -5.26 6.53 8.75
N LEU A 166 -6.56 6.65 9.09
CA LEU A 166 -7.50 7.55 8.40
C LEU A 166 -7.22 9.03 8.70
N SER A 167 -6.71 9.35 9.89
CA SER A 167 -6.35 10.73 10.24
C SER A 167 -5.08 11.21 9.52
N TYR A 168 -4.23 10.29 9.06
CA TYR A 168 -2.97 10.67 8.44
C TYR A 168 -3.16 11.51 7.17
N PRO A 169 -3.83 11.04 6.11
CA PRO A 169 -4.00 11.82 4.88
C PRO A 169 -4.91 13.04 5.05
N VAL A 170 -5.88 12.99 5.99
CA VAL A 170 -6.91 14.05 6.11
C VAL A 170 -6.52 15.16 7.08
N VAL A 171 -5.81 14.83 8.16
CA VAL A 171 -5.50 15.77 9.25
C VAL A 171 -4.00 15.99 9.38
N VAL A 172 -3.20 14.93 9.44
CA VAL A 172 -1.78 15.02 9.82
C VAL A 172 -0.95 15.56 8.66
N GLU A 173 -1.03 14.93 7.51
CA GLU A 173 -0.26 15.29 6.32
C GLU A 173 -0.54 16.70 5.81
N PRO A 174 -1.81 17.17 5.71
CA PRO A 174 -2.09 18.49 5.17
C PRO A 174 -1.69 19.65 6.09
N GLN A 175 -1.50 19.41 7.40
CA GLN A 175 -1.29 20.45 8.39
C GLN A 175 0.13 20.49 8.95
N LEU A 176 0.83 19.36 9.01
CA LEU A 176 2.11 19.23 9.69
C LEU A 176 3.24 18.89 8.72
N HIS A 177 4.34 19.61 8.85
CA HIS A 177 5.61 19.25 8.20
C HIS A 177 6.13 17.90 8.70
N LEU A 178 6.79 17.14 7.86
CA LEU A 178 7.24 15.77 8.13
C LEU A 178 8.13 15.66 9.38
N HIS A 179 9.07 16.59 9.52
CA HIS A 179 9.90 16.70 10.73
C HIS A 179 9.10 16.95 12.01
N THR A 180 8.04 17.77 11.94
CA THR A 180 7.14 18.01 13.07
C THR A 180 6.35 16.77 13.43
N GLN A 181 5.85 16.03 12.41
CA GLN A 181 5.16 14.76 12.60
C GLN A 181 6.05 13.77 13.35
N ALA A 182 7.32 13.63 12.93
CA ALA A 182 8.29 12.74 13.54
C ALA A 182 8.59 13.11 15.02
N TRP A 183 8.70 14.39 15.32
CA TRP A 183 8.88 14.86 16.71
C TRP A 183 7.65 14.57 17.57
N VAL A 184 6.44 14.86 17.08
CA VAL A 184 5.18 14.57 17.80
C VAL A 184 5.06 13.08 18.05
N TRP A 185 5.37 12.24 17.05
CA TRP A 185 5.38 10.79 17.19
C TRP A 185 6.40 10.34 18.26
N SER A 186 7.62 10.88 18.22
CA SER A 186 8.69 10.53 19.18
C SER A 186 8.30 10.86 20.62
N VAL A 187 7.69 12.03 20.86
CA VAL A 187 7.15 12.39 22.18
C VAL A 187 6.04 11.44 22.60
N GLY A 188 5.11 11.12 21.70
CA GLY A 188 4.05 10.13 21.94
C GLY A 188 4.63 8.75 22.31
N PHE A 189 5.70 8.33 21.62
CA PHE A 189 6.40 7.08 21.91
C PHE A 189 7.01 7.08 23.34
N LEU A 190 7.64 8.16 23.76
CA LEU A 190 8.19 8.30 25.12
C LEU A 190 7.08 8.22 26.18
N ILE A 191 5.93 8.84 25.93
CA ILE A 191 4.75 8.73 26.81
C ILE A 191 4.26 7.28 26.87
N SER A 192 4.13 6.62 25.71
CA SER A 192 3.73 5.21 25.65
C SER A 192 4.69 4.30 26.41
N ALA A 193 6.01 4.53 26.25
CA ALA A 193 7.03 3.79 26.98
C ALA A 193 6.94 3.99 28.50
N ALA A 194 6.69 5.21 28.96
CA ALA A 194 6.50 5.52 30.38
C ALA A 194 5.25 4.84 30.96
N LEU A 195 4.13 4.85 30.24
CA LEU A 195 2.90 4.15 30.62
C LEU A 195 3.13 2.64 30.72
N ASN A 196 3.79 2.05 29.73
CA ASN A 196 4.14 0.62 29.71
C ASN A 196 5.06 0.24 30.87
N PHE A 197 6.06 1.08 31.18
CA PHE A 197 6.93 0.89 32.33
C PHE A 197 6.15 0.88 33.65
N GLY A 198 5.22 1.83 33.84
CA GLY A 198 4.35 1.90 35.01
C GLY A 198 3.49 0.66 35.20
N LEU A 199 2.82 0.23 34.11
CA LEU A 199 1.97 -0.97 34.12
C LEU A 199 2.76 -2.25 34.36
N PHE A 200 3.98 -2.35 33.80
CA PHE A 200 4.88 -3.47 34.04
C PHE A 200 5.24 -3.59 35.53
N ARG A 201 5.68 -2.49 36.16
CA ARG A 201 6.02 -2.47 37.60
C ARG A 201 4.85 -2.93 38.48
N GLN A 202 3.62 -2.53 38.11
CA GLN A 202 2.43 -2.92 38.84
C GLN A 202 2.09 -4.39 38.64
N SER A 203 2.17 -4.90 37.38
CA SER A 203 1.89 -6.31 37.08
C SER A 203 2.90 -7.27 37.74
N ALA A 204 4.16 -6.86 37.91
CA ALA A 204 5.21 -7.64 38.50
C ALA A 204 4.96 -7.93 40.00
N ARG A 205 4.27 -7.01 40.72
CA ARG A 205 3.95 -7.18 42.16
C ARG A 205 2.83 -8.20 42.41
N ILE A 206 1.93 -8.40 41.43
CA ILE A 206 0.69 -9.21 41.61
C ILE A 206 0.90 -10.65 41.10
N SER A 207 1.80 -10.88 40.16
CA SER A 207 1.95 -12.18 39.47
C SER A 207 2.45 -13.37 40.34
N ALA A 208 2.99 -13.12 41.52
CA ALA A 208 3.53 -14.20 42.36
C ALA A 208 2.40 -15.13 42.92
N HIS A 209 1.18 -14.61 43.07
CA HIS A 209 0.04 -15.37 43.63
C HIS A 209 -0.89 -15.96 42.55
N ALA A 210 -1.00 -15.31 41.37
CA ALA A 210 -1.94 -15.71 40.31
C ALA A 210 -1.47 -16.90 39.46
N ALA A 211 -0.18 -17.18 39.39
CA ALA A 211 0.38 -18.27 38.60
C ALA A 211 0.01 -19.68 39.14
N ALA A 212 -0.23 -19.80 40.45
CA ALA A 212 -0.59 -21.07 41.09
C ALA A 212 -2.05 -21.48 40.79
N ASP A 213 -2.95 -20.53 40.63
CA ASP A 213 -4.41 -20.75 40.46
C ASP A 213 -4.82 -21.04 38.99
N GLN A 214 -4.05 -20.57 38.00
CA GLN A 214 -4.35 -20.84 36.58
C GLN A 214 -4.06 -22.28 36.13
N ALA A 215 -3.28 -23.04 36.92
CA ALA A 215 -3.02 -24.45 36.68
C ALA A 215 -4.23 -25.36 36.95
N ALA A 216 -5.26 -24.84 37.63
CA ALA A 216 -6.36 -25.67 38.20
C ALA A 216 -7.57 -25.83 37.23
N THR A 217 -7.69 -25.14 36.11
CA THR A 217 -8.80 -25.32 35.16
C THR A 217 -8.37 -26.15 33.94
N PRO A 218 -8.96 -27.34 33.71
CA PRO A 218 -8.58 -28.22 32.59
C PRO A 218 -9.27 -27.80 31.27
N ASP A 219 -8.92 -26.66 30.74
CA ASP A 219 -9.33 -26.32 29.37
C ASP A 219 -8.46 -27.08 28.35
N ALA A 220 -9.05 -27.79 27.40
CA ALA A 220 -8.34 -28.56 26.41
C ALA A 220 -7.44 -27.66 25.53
N ALA A 221 -6.24 -28.14 25.21
CA ALA A 221 -5.35 -27.47 24.28
C ALA A 221 -6.00 -27.33 22.90
N PRO A 222 -5.79 -26.20 22.19
CA PRO A 222 -6.30 -26.03 20.82
C PRO A 222 -5.80 -27.14 19.90
N ARG A 223 -6.73 -27.80 19.20
CA ARG A 223 -6.42 -28.87 18.25
C ARG A 223 -5.67 -28.25 17.04
N ILE A 224 -4.86 -29.05 16.35
CA ILE A 224 -4.11 -28.62 15.15
C ILE A 224 -5.03 -27.95 14.12
N ARG A 225 -6.22 -28.50 13.90
CA ARG A 225 -7.23 -27.93 13.01
C ARG A 225 -7.61 -26.49 13.41
N GLN A 226 -7.78 -26.22 14.68
CA GLN A 226 -8.13 -24.89 15.16
C GLN A 226 -6.99 -23.88 14.94
N ARG A 227 -5.75 -24.33 15.14
CA ARG A 227 -4.56 -23.51 14.83
C ARG A 227 -4.43 -23.24 13.35
N LEU A 228 -4.72 -24.21 12.47
CA LEU A 228 -4.75 -24.01 11.01
C LEU A 228 -5.79 -22.97 10.60
N ILE A 229 -6.99 -22.98 11.21
CA ILE A 229 -8.02 -21.96 10.97
C ILE A 229 -7.53 -20.57 11.39
N TRP A 230 -6.84 -20.46 12.53
CA TRP A 230 -6.28 -19.20 13.03
C TRP A 230 -5.17 -18.62 12.15
N VAL A 231 -4.54 -19.43 11.31
CA VAL A 231 -3.54 -18.99 10.33
C VAL A 231 -4.19 -18.74 8.96
N ALA A 232 -5.00 -19.69 8.47
CA ALA A 232 -5.51 -19.65 7.09
C ALA A 232 -6.48 -18.48 6.83
N LEU A 233 -7.39 -18.18 7.78
CA LEU A 233 -8.35 -17.09 7.59
C LEU A 233 -7.68 -15.71 7.57
N PRO A 234 -6.77 -15.35 8.49
CA PRO A 234 -6.03 -14.10 8.39
C PRO A 234 -5.10 -14.06 7.18
N ALA A 235 -4.54 -15.21 6.74
CA ALA A 235 -3.71 -15.26 5.54
C ALA A 235 -4.51 -14.90 4.28
N CYS A 236 -5.71 -15.47 4.11
CA CYS A 236 -6.61 -15.10 3.01
C CYS A 236 -7.00 -13.61 3.07
N ALA A 237 -7.40 -13.11 4.24
CA ALA A 237 -7.80 -11.71 4.39
C ALA A 237 -6.64 -10.74 4.11
N SER A 238 -5.42 -11.04 4.59
CA SER A 238 -4.23 -10.22 4.36
C SER A 238 -3.75 -10.29 2.91
N ALA A 239 -3.79 -11.46 2.29
CA ALA A 239 -3.44 -11.61 0.88
C ALA A 239 -4.42 -10.85 -0.02
N LEU A 240 -5.75 -10.97 0.24
CA LEU A 240 -6.77 -10.19 -0.47
C LEU A 240 -6.60 -8.69 -0.27
N LEU A 241 -6.28 -8.22 0.94
CA LEU A 241 -6.00 -6.82 1.22
C LEU A 241 -4.91 -6.30 0.28
N LEU A 242 -3.77 -6.98 0.21
CA LEU A 242 -2.64 -6.54 -0.62
C LEU A 242 -2.93 -6.67 -2.11
N ALA A 243 -3.54 -7.77 -2.54
CA ALA A 243 -3.85 -7.98 -3.95
C ALA A 243 -4.91 -6.98 -4.47
N VAL A 244 -5.96 -6.69 -3.70
CA VAL A 244 -6.95 -5.65 -4.03
C VAL A 244 -6.30 -4.27 -4.01
N THR A 245 -5.42 -3.99 -3.04
CA THR A 245 -4.68 -2.72 -2.99
C THR A 245 -3.82 -2.55 -4.24
N ASN A 246 -3.02 -3.56 -4.61
CA ASN A 246 -2.20 -3.52 -5.82
C ASN A 246 -3.06 -3.34 -7.08
N HIS A 247 -4.17 -4.08 -7.19
CA HIS A 247 -5.07 -3.99 -8.33
C HIS A 247 -5.68 -2.59 -8.48
N ILE A 248 -6.17 -2.00 -7.37
CA ILE A 248 -6.74 -0.64 -7.40
C ILE A 248 -5.66 0.39 -7.74
N THR A 249 -4.48 0.33 -7.10
CA THR A 249 -3.44 1.36 -7.25
C THR A 249 -2.69 1.29 -8.57
N GLN A 250 -2.67 0.16 -9.25
CA GLN A 250 -1.94 -0.01 -10.51
C GLN A 250 -2.85 -0.06 -11.74
N ASN A 251 -4.10 -0.50 -11.60
CA ASN A 251 -5.00 -0.68 -12.74
C ASN A 251 -6.20 0.27 -12.74
N ILE A 252 -6.52 0.94 -11.63
CA ILE A 252 -7.71 1.79 -11.54
C ILE A 252 -7.33 3.24 -11.26
N ALA A 253 -6.62 3.50 -10.17
CA ALA A 253 -6.27 4.86 -9.77
C ALA A 253 -4.94 4.89 -9.00
N ALA A 254 -3.92 5.47 -9.61
CA ALA A 254 -2.60 5.64 -8.99
C ALA A 254 -2.57 6.87 -8.04
N VAL A 255 -3.58 7.00 -7.18
CA VAL A 255 -3.68 8.09 -6.21
C VAL A 255 -2.83 7.76 -4.98
N PRO A 256 -1.87 8.61 -4.61
CA PRO A 256 -1.09 8.43 -3.40
C PRO A 256 -1.98 8.28 -2.16
N LEU A 257 -1.59 7.39 -1.24
CA LEU A 257 -2.35 7.05 -0.03
C LEU A 257 -3.72 6.35 -0.26
N LEU A 258 -4.09 6.00 -1.49
CA LEU A 258 -5.31 5.24 -1.74
C LEU A 258 -5.32 3.88 -1.01
N TRP A 259 -4.14 3.29 -0.75
CA TRP A 259 -3.97 2.06 0.04
C TRP A 259 -4.50 2.16 1.48
N VAL A 260 -4.68 3.38 2.00
CA VAL A 260 -5.27 3.63 3.33
C VAL A 260 -6.70 3.10 3.41
N LEU A 261 -7.47 3.20 2.32
CA LEU A 261 -8.87 2.80 2.30
C LEU A 261 -9.05 1.27 2.40
N PRO A 262 -8.39 0.42 1.60
CA PRO A 262 -8.41 -1.04 1.79
C PRO A 262 -7.99 -1.47 3.19
N LEU A 263 -6.91 -0.90 3.72
CA LEU A 263 -6.44 -1.22 5.07
C LEU A 263 -7.43 -0.75 6.15
N GLY A 264 -8.09 0.39 5.94
CA GLY A 264 -9.15 0.89 6.81
C GLY A 264 -10.33 -0.09 6.92
N VAL A 265 -10.84 -0.61 5.80
CA VAL A 265 -11.94 -1.58 5.82
C VAL A 265 -11.52 -2.94 6.39
N TYR A 266 -10.26 -3.34 6.19
CA TYR A 266 -9.69 -4.53 6.82
C TYR A 266 -9.68 -4.39 8.36
N LEU A 267 -9.22 -3.28 8.90
CA LEU A 267 -9.25 -3.00 10.35
C LEU A 267 -10.68 -2.89 10.87
N LEU A 268 -11.58 -2.24 10.12
CA LEU A 268 -13.00 -2.13 10.46
C LEU A 268 -13.65 -3.50 10.62
N SER A 269 -13.35 -4.45 9.73
CA SER A 269 -13.89 -5.81 9.83
C SER A 269 -13.42 -6.54 11.10
N PHE A 270 -12.17 -6.33 11.56
CA PHE A 270 -11.72 -6.82 12.87
C PHE A 270 -12.49 -6.18 14.03
N ILE A 271 -12.67 -4.85 14.00
CA ILE A 271 -13.40 -4.14 15.04
C ILE A 271 -14.81 -4.72 15.18
N LEU A 272 -15.55 -4.77 14.07
CA LEU A 272 -16.94 -5.21 14.05
C LEU A 272 -17.11 -6.68 14.50
N THR A 273 -16.22 -7.56 14.08
CA THR A 273 -16.32 -9.00 14.41
C THR A 273 -15.85 -9.34 15.84
N PHE A 274 -14.90 -8.55 16.40
CA PHE A 274 -14.34 -8.83 17.72
C PHE A 274 -14.99 -8.05 18.87
N GLU A 275 -15.68 -6.94 18.61
CA GLU A 275 -16.41 -6.17 19.62
C GLU A 275 -17.60 -6.95 20.20
N GLY A 276 -18.31 -7.70 19.36
CA GLY A 276 -19.44 -8.54 19.78
C GLY A 276 -20.16 -9.13 18.59
N GLY A 277 -20.60 -10.39 18.67
CA GLY A 277 -21.19 -11.17 17.57
C GLY A 277 -22.45 -10.60 16.89
N ARG A 278 -22.82 -9.36 17.19
CA ARG A 278 -24.00 -8.65 16.71
C ARG A 278 -23.85 -8.18 15.25
N TRP A 279 -22.64 -7.86 14.81
CA TRP A 279 -22.35 -7.31 13.49
C TRP A 279 -22.12 -8.38 12.41
N TYR A 280 -21.83 -9.62 12.78
CA TYR A 280 -21.60 -10.72 11.86
C TYR A 280 -22.74 -11.75 11.89
N SER A 281 -23.61 -11.74 10.87
CA SER A 281 -24.58 -12.80 10.61
C SER A 281 -24.00 -13.75 9.55
N ARG A 282 -23.66 -14.98 9.96
CA ARG A 282 -23.04 -15.98 9.07
C ARG A 282 -23.81 -16.19 7.77
N ARG A 283 -25.16 -16.30 7.84
CA ARG A 283 -26.00 -16.56 6.67
C ARG A 283 -25.95 -15.40 5.69
N SER A 284 -26.14 -14.19 6.19
CA SER A 284 -26.18 -12.97 5.36
C SER A 284 -24.81 -12.71 4.72
N PHE A 285 -23.74 -12.80 5.51
CA PHE A 285 -22.38 -12.54 4.99
C PHE A 285 -21.89 -13.60 4.03
N LEU A 286 -22.24 -14.89 4.19
CA LEU A 286 -21.93 -15.92 3.19
C LEU A 286 -22.68 -15.72 1.89
N ALA A 287 -23.94 -15.24 1.91
CA ALA A 287 -24.67 -14.88 0.69
C ALA A 287 -24.04 -13.66 -0.01
N LEU A 288 -23.72 -12.59 0.75
CA LEU A 288 -23.02 -11.41 0.23
C LEU A 288 -21.62 -11.75 -0.30
N PHE A 289 -20.94 -12.72 0.31
CA PHE A 289 -19.63 -13.19 -0.11
C PHE A 289 -19.63 -13.74 -1.53
N VAL A 290 -20.65 -14.54 -1.88
CA VAL A 290 -20.79 -15.05 -3.25
C VAL A 290 -21.00 -13.89 -4.24
N VAL A 291 -21.86 -12.93 -3.90
CA VAL A 291 -22.10 -11.75 -4.73
C VAL A 291 -20.80 -10.93 -4.90
N ALA A 292 -20.06 -10.72 -3.80
CA ALA A 292 -18.82 -9.96 -3.80
C ALA A 292 -17.74 -10.62 -4.68
N LEU A 293 -17.58 -11.95 -4.60
CA LEU A 293 -16.63 -12.70 -5.43
C LEU A 293 -16.95 -12.59 -6.92
N VAL A 294 -18.25 -12.73 -7.29
CA VAL A 294 -18.68 -12.61 -8.67
C VAL A 294 -18.50 -11.18 -9.17
N ALA A 295 -18.91 -10.18 -8.37
CA ALA A 295 -18.78 -8.78 -8.75
C ALA A 295 -17.33 -8.35 -8.95
N MET A 296 -16.41 -8.72 -8.01
CA MET A 296 -14.99 -8.43 -8.13
C MET A 296 -14.35 -9.19 -9.30
N GLY A 297 -14.71 -10.48 -9.50
CA GLY A 297 -14.18 -11.26 -10.61
C GLY A 297 -14.64 -10.73 -11.97
N TYR A 298 -15.91 -10.33 -12.10
CA TYR A 298 -16.43 -9.69 -13.30
C TYR A 298 -15.78 -8.32 -13.56
N ALA A 299 -15.66 -7.49 -12.52
CA ALA A 299 -15.05 -6.17 -12.64
C ALA A 299 -13.56 -6.23 -12.99
N ALA A 300 -12.86 -7.28 -12.60
CA ALA A 300 -11.45 -7.48 -12.93
C ALA A 300 -11.22 -7.95 -14.37
N ASP A 301 -12.16 -8.75 -14.91
CA ASP A 301 -12.06 -9.27 -16.28
C ASP A 301 -12.52 -8.26 -17.34
N GLN A 302 -13.48 -7.41 -17.00
CA GLN A 302 -13.87 -6.32 -17.87
C GLN A 302 -12.83 -5.21 -17.75
N GLN A 303 -12.07 -4.98 -18.82
CA GLN A 303 -11.24 -3.77 -18.96
C GLN A 303 -12.17 -2.55 -19.12
N TRP A 304 -12.90 -2.22 -18.03
CA TRP A 304 -13.79 -1.07 -18.05
C TRP A 304 -12.96 0.19 -18.17
N ASP A 305 -13.37 1.05 -19.07
CA ASP A 305 -12.80 2.37 -19.24
C ASP A 305 -12.63 3.05 -17.87
N VAL A 306 -11.50 3.69 -17.66
CA VAL A 306 -11.11 4.41 -16.44
C VAL A 306 -12.21 5.38 -15.95
N ASP A 307 -13.11 5.77 -16.84
CA ASP A 307 -14.28 6.65 -16.59
C ASP A 307 -15.30 6.08 -15.59
N ARG A 308 -15.18 4.82 -15.14
CA ARG A 308 -16.09 4.20 -14.18
C ARG A 308 -15.50 3.95 -12.79
N ILE A 309 -14.53 4.77 -12.39
CA ILE A 309 -13.89 4.68 -11.07
C ILE A 309 -14.90 4.73 -9.91
N GLU A 310 -15.96 5.50 -10.06
CA GLU A 310 -17.06 5.62 -9.10
C GLU A 310 -17.78 4.28 -8.82
N VAL A 311 -17.70 3.33 -9.75
CA VAL A 311 -18.26 1.98 -9.61
C VAL A 311 -17.18 1.00 -9.18
N LEU A 312 -15.99 1.07 -9.78
CA LEU A 312 -14.90 0.11 -9.55
C LEU A 312 -14.38 0.15 -8.12
N ILE A 313 -14.08 1.35 -7.59
CA ILE A 313 -13.59 1.48 -6.20
C ILE A 313 -14.60 0.90 -5.19
N PRO A 314 -15.90 1.27 -5.20
CA PRO A 314 -16.88 0.65 -4.32
C PRO A 314 -17.01 -0.87 -4.47
N VAL A 315 -16.91 -1.42 -5.68
CA VAL A 315 -16.97 -2.87 -5.91
C VAL A 315 -15.79 -3.58 -5.24
N PHE A 316 -14.56 -3.11 -5.47
CA PHE A 316 -13.37 -3.74 -4.90
C PHE A 316 -13.27 -3.53 -3.39
N ILE A 317 -13.52 -2.32 -2.89
CA ILE A 317 -13.48 -2.01 -1.45
C ILE A 317 -14.63 -2.70 -0.70
N GLY A 318 -15.85 -2.65 -1.22
CA GLY A 318 -17.00 -3.34 -0.65
C GLY A 318 -16.84 -4.86 -0.69
N GLY A 319 -16.33 -5.39 -1.80
CA GLY A 319 -16.00 -6.81 -1.94
C GLY A 319 -14.94 -7.26 -0.94
N LEU A 320 -13.84 -6.51 -0.81
CA LEU A 320 -12.80 -6.74 0.20
C LEU A 320 -13.39 -6.73 1.62
N PHE A 321 -14.22 -5.71 1.93
CA PHE A 321 -14.88 -5.64 3.24
C PHE A 321 -15.70 -6.88 3.55
N ILE A 322 -16.51 -7.35 2.60
CA ILE A 322 -17.33 -8.55 2.78
C ILE A 322 -16.47 -9.79 2.96
N CYS A 323 -15.42 -9.97 2.15
CA CYS A 323 -14.46 -11.07 2.27
C CYS A 323 -13.78 -11.06 3.65
N CYS A 324 -13.30 -9.90 4.10
CA CYS A 324 -12.71 -9.72 5.42
C CYS A 324 -13.71 -9.99 6.54
N MET A 325 -14.96 -9.54 6.42
CA MET A 325 -16.01 -9.84 7.40
C MET A 325 -16.27 -11.34 7.53
N VAL A 326 -16.23 -12.11 6.43
CA VAL A 326 -16.36 -13.56 6.48
C VAL A 326 -15.15 -14.20 7.15
N CYS A 327 -13.93 -13.85 6.73
CA CYS A 327 -12.69 -14.40 7.31
C CYS A 327 -12.60 -14.07 8.82
N HIS A 328 -12.74 -12.81 9.20
CA HIS A 328 -12.60 -12.36 10.58
C HIS A 328 -13.80 -12.78 11.45
N GLY A 329 -15.01 -12.87 10.87
CA GLY A 329 -16.20 -13.37 11.56
C GLY A 329 -16.07 -14.85 11.93
N GLU A 330 -15.63 -15.69 11.01
CA GLU A 330 -15.37 -17.12 11.30
C GLU A 330 -14.16 -17.29 12.25
N LEU A 331 -13.14 -16.45 12.13
CA LEU A 331 -12.02 -16.39 13.07
C LEU A 331 -12.50 -16.03 14.48
N ALA A 332 -13.34 -15.00 14.63
CA ALA A 332 -13.90 -14.58 15.91
C ALA A 332 -14.78 -15.64 16.56
N ARG A 333 -15.46 -16.48 15.77
CA ARG A 333 -16.23 -17.65 16.26
C ARG A 333 -15.33 -18.77 16.82
N SER A 334 -14.06 -18.81 16.41
CA SER A 334 -13.08 -19.82 16.83
C SER A 334 -12.18 -19.36 17.97
N LYS A 335 -12.51 -18.24 18.65
CA LYS A 335 -11.74 -17.68 19.77
C LYS A 335 -11.50 -18.72 20.87
N PRO A 336 -10.26 -18.85 21.40
CA PRO A 336 -9.97 -19.73 22.53
C PRO A 336 -10.27 -19.06 23.87
N ALA A 337 -10.15 -19.86 24.95
CA ALA A 337 -10.13 -19.33 26.32
C ALA A 337 -8.94 -18.38 26.55
N ALA A 338 -9.06 -17.49 27.55
CA ALA A 338 -8.10 -16.39 27.81
C ALA A 338 -6.64 -16.86 27.95
N ARG A 339 -6.39 -18.08 28.49
CA ARG A 339 -5.03 -18.64 28.62
C ARG A 339 -4.31 -18.90 27.30
N TRP A 340 -5.05 -19.10 26.20
CA TRP A 340 -4.50 -19.32 24.85
C TRP A 340 -4.45 -18.04 23.99
N LEU A 341 -4.71 -16.89 24.60
CA LEU A 341 -4.87 -15.60 23.93
C LEU A 341 -3.62 -15.19 23.14
N THR A 342 -2.44 -15.30 23.75
CA THR A 342 -1.16 -14.93 23.10
C THR A 342 -0.83 -15.88 21.94
N SER A 343 -1.12 -17.19 22.09
CA SER A 343 -0.97 -18.16 21.01
C SER A 343 -1.93 -17.88 19.85
N PHE A 344 -3.18 -17.47 20.15
CA PHE A 344 -4.16 -17.08 19.15
C PHE A 344 -3.69 -15.87 18.36
N TYR A 345 -3.26 -14.80 19.04
CA TYR A 345 -2.75 -13.59 18.36
C TYR A 345 -1.49 -13.86 17.56
N LEU A 346 -0.61 -14.72 18.05
CA LEU A 346 0.57 -15.15 17.28
C LEU A 346 0.17 -15.87 15.98
N MET A 347 -0.81 -16.78 16.02
CA MET A 347 -1.30 -17.48 14.81
C MET A 347 -1.99 -16.52 13.84
N VAL A 348 -2.74 -15.54 14.34
CA VAL A 348 -3.36 -14.48 13.51
C VAL A 348 -2.29 -13.63 12.82
N ALA A 349 -1.27 -13.21 13.57
CA ALA A 349 -0.16 -12.42 13.01
C ALA A 349 0.66 -13.24 12.01
N LEU A 350 0.88 -14.54 12.28
CA LEU A 350 1.54 -15.46 11.36
C LEU A 350 0.75 -15.59 10.05
N GLY A 351 -0.58 -15.73 10.13
CA GLY A 351 -1.44 -15.75 8.96
C GLY A 351 -1.32 -14.46 8.14
N GLY A 352 -1.41 -13.30 8.81
CA GLY A 352 -1.20 -12.00 8.16
C GLY A 352 0.14 -11.89 7.44
N ALA A 353 1.23 -12.28 8.09
CA ALA A 353 2.58 -12.28 7.52
C ALA A 353 2.70 -13.25 6.33
N ILE A 354 2.11 -14.44 6.38
CA ILE A 354 2.08 -15.38 5.25
C ILE A 354 1.35 -14.76 4.07
N GLY A 355 0.16 -14.17 4.28
CA GLY A 355 -0.58 -13.48 3.22
C GLY A 355 0.24 -12.35 2.59
N GLY A 356 0.92 -11.56 3.42
CA GLY A 356 1.81 -10.50 2.98
C GLY A 356 2.99 -11.01 2.15
N LEU A 357 3.70 -12.05 2.62
CA LEU A 357 4.81 -12.68 1.91
C LEU A 357 4.38 -13.26 0.56
N CYS A 358 3.19 -13.88 0.50
CA CYS A 358 2.67 -14.46 -0.74
C CYS A 358 2.47 -13.39 -1.83
N VAL A 359 1.94 -12.21 -1.47
CA VAL A 359 1.65 -11.15 -2.46
C VAL A 359 2.86 -10.26 -2.70
N ALA A 360 3.62 -9.90 -1.65
CA ALA A 360 4.71 -8.94 -1.78
C ALA A 360 6.02 -9.53 -2.31
N ILE A 361 6.28 -10.82 -2.10
CA ILE A 361 7.53 -11.48 -2.50
C ILE A 361 7.29 -12.64 -3.46
N LEU A 362 6.43 -13.59 -3.08
CA LEU A 362 6.26 -14.80 -3.86
C LEU A 362 5.60 -14.52 -5.22
N ALA A 363 4.53 -13.72 -5.25
CA ALA A 363 3.85 -13.41 -6.49
C ALA A 363 4.76 -12.68 -7.50
N PRO A 364 5.51 -11.61 -7.15
CA PRO A 364 6.46 -10.99 -8.07
C PRO A 364 7.61 -11.90 -8.54
N ALA A 365 8.01 -12.88 -7.72
CA ALA A 365 9.06 -13.83 -8.08
C ALA A 365 8.59 -14.93 -9.04
N VAL A 366 7.28 -15.25 -9.02
CA VAL A 366 6.71 -16.36 -9.81
C VAL A 366 6.00 -15.86 -11.06
N PHE A 367 5.30 -14.72 -10.98
CA PHE A 367 4.47 -14.20 -12.04
C PHE A 367 5.09 -12.96 -12.70
N PRO A 368 5.16 -12.94 -14.04
CA PRO A 368 5.66 -11.77 -14.78
C PRO A 368 4.66 -10.62 -14.90
N ALA A 369 3.43 -10.82 -14.43
CA ALA A 369 2.33 -9.83 -14.41
C ALA A 369 1.66 -9.78 -13.04
N LEU A 370 0.67 -8.88 -12.86
CA LEU A 370 -0.10 -8.69 -11.62
C LEU A 370 -1.29 -9.66 -11.56
N VAL A 371 -1.01 -10.95 -11.54
CA VAL A 371 -2.02 -12.03 -11.59
C VAL A 371 -2.37 -12.62 -10.22
N GLU A 372 -1.96 -12.01 -9.11
CA GLU A 372 -2.21 -12.55 -7.76
C GLU A 372 -3.66 -12.40 -7.30
N PHE A 373 -4.41 -11.42 -7.82
CA PHE A 373 -5.78 -11.15 -7.37
C PHE A 373 -6.77 -12.26 -7.79
N PRO A 374 -6.87 -12.69 -9.05
CA PRO A 374 -7.80 -13.74 -9.47
C PRO A 374 -7.64 -15.08 -8.72
N PRO A 375 -6.43 -15.63 -8.50
CA PRO A 375 -6.26 -16.83 -7.69
C PRO A 375 -6.79 -16.69 -6.26
N LEU A 376 -6.67 -15.51 -5.64
CA LEU A 376 -7.17 -15.29 -4.28
C LEU A 376 -8.71 -15.26 -4.19
N LEU A 377 -9.40 -14.86 -5.27
CA LEU A 377 -10.86 -14.99 -5.39
C LEU A 377 -11.31 -16.47 -5.44
N VAL A 378 -10.41 -17.39 -5.76
CA VAL A 378 -10.66 -18.85 -5.76
C VAL A 378 -10.19 -19.49 -4.46
N VAL A 379 -9.00 -19.17 -3.97
CA VAL A 379 -8.42 -19.75 -2.75
C VAL A 379 -9.25 -19.40 -1.51
N THR A 380 -9.70 -18.16 -1.40
CA THR A 380 -10.46 -17.71 -0.23
C THR A 380 -11.78 -18.48 -0.06
N PRO A 381 -12.67 -18.61 -1.06
CA PRO A 381 -13.87 -19.44 -0.94
C PRO A 381 -13.54 -20.93 -0.75
N ALA A 382 -12.47 -21.45 -1.33
CA ALA A 382 -12.04 -22.83 -1.09
C ALA A 382 -11.70 -23.08 0.38
N VAL A 383 -10.98 -22.15 1.04
CA VAL A 383 -10.70 -22.20 2.49
C VAL A 383 -11.99 -22.13 3.31
N ILE A 384 -12.94 -21.27 2.93
CA ILE A 384 -14.24 -21.19 3.61
C ILE A 384 -15.04 -22.49 3.42
N LEU A 385 -15.07 -23.07 2.23
CA LEU A 385 -15.73 -24.36 1.97
C LEU A 385 -15.10 -25.50 2.79
N TRP A 386 -13.78 -25.55 2.88
CA TRP A 386 -13.06 -26.48 3.75
C TRP A 386 -13.45 -26.31 5.23
N LEU A 387 -13.55 -25.06 5.71
CA LEU A 387 -13.98 -24.76 7.07
C LEU A 387 -15.41 -25.23 7.32
N LEU A 388 -16.34 -24.97 6.40
CA LEU A 388 -17.74 -25.41 6.50
C LEU A 388 -17.89 -26.92 6.53
N TYR A 389 -17.17 -27.61 5.63
CA TYR A 389 -17.10 -29.08 5.59
C TYR A 389 -16.56 -29.66 6.89
N SER A 390 -15.44 -29.13 7.34
CA SER A 390 -14.74 -29.54 8.54
C SER A 390 -15.59 -29.33 9.82
N ASN A 391 -16.37 -28.24 9.90
CA ASN A 391 -17.33 -28.01 10.98
C ASN A 391 -18.50 -28.99 10.94
N HIS A 392 -18.99 -29.31 9.73
CA HIS A 392 -20.06 -30.31 9.55
C HIS A 392 -19.61 -31.70 10.02
N GLN A 393 -18.40 -32.13 9.65
CA GLN A 393 -17.82 -33.42 10.11
C GLN A 393 -17.66 -33.46 11.62
N ALA A 394 -17.18 -32.40 12.24
CA ALA A 394 -17.03 -32.31 13.69
C ALA A 394 -18.39 -32.41 14.42
N ALA A 395 -19.42 -31.74 13.87
CA ALA A 395 -20.78 -31.83 14.41
C ALA A 395 -21.35 -33.27 14.29
N ARG A 396 -21.13 -33.93 13.15
CA ARG A 396 -21.56 -35.34 12.97
C ARG A 396 -20.86 -36.30 13.94
N ALA A 397 -19.55 -36.13 14.11
CA ALA A 397 -18.76 -36.95 15.04
C ALA A 397 -19.23 -36.75 16.52
N ALA A 398 -19.58 -35.50 16.88
CA ALA A 398 -20.13 -35.23 18.22
C ALA A 398 -21.51 -35.87 18.45
N LEU A 399 -22.34 -35.92 17.39
CA LEU A 399 -23.67 -36.58 17.45
C LEU A 399 -23.56 -38.14 17.47
N ALA A 400 -22.48 -38.70 16.97
CA ALA A 400 -22.24 -40.14 16.91
C ALA A 400 -21.50 -40.69 18.14
N ALA A 401 -21.02 -39.82 19.05
CA ALA A 401 -20.38 -40.22 20.30
C ALA A 401 -21.44 -40.79 21.28
N PRO A 402 -21.21 -41.95 21.89
CA PRO A 402 -22.17 -42.52 22.86
C PRO A 402 -22.33 -41.60 24.07
N GLU A 403 -23.57 -41.47 24.58
CA GLU A 403 -23.97 -40.73 25.78
C GLU A 403 -23.40 -41.41 27.07
N THR A 404 -22.10 -41.31 27.31
CA THR A 404 -21.49 -41.83 28.56
C THR A 404 -21.03 -40.70 29.50
N ALA A 405 -21.58 -39.50 29.39
CA ALA A 405 -21.37 -38.43 30.37
C ALA A 405 -22.72 -38.01 30.96
N ALA A 406 -22.80 -38.08 32.32
CA ALA A 406 -23.96 -37.69 33.11
C ALA A 406 -24.49 -36.30 32.74
N PRO A 407 -25.81 -36.04 32.75
CA PRO A 407 -26.40 -34.78 32.39
C PRO A 407 -25.98 -33.68 33.37
N ASP A 408 -25.21 -32.71 32.91
CA ASP A 408 -24.95 -31.49 33.66
C ASP A 408 -26.26 -30.69 33.76
N GLN A 409 -26.77 -30.50 34.97
CA GLN A 409 -28.02 -29.82 35.31
C GLN A 409 -27.92 -28.29 35.25
N SER A 410 -27.17 -27.70 34.35
CA SER A 410 -27.26 -26.27 34.09
C SER A 410 -28.13 -26.00 32.86
N GLY A 411 -29.43 -25.96 33.12
CA GLY A 411 -30.45 -25.81 32.11
C GLY A 411 -30.40 -24.50 31.28
N LYS A 412 -30.97 -24.63 30.08
CA LYS A 412 -31.37 -23.63 29.07
C LYS A 412 -30.40 -23.41 27.93
N GLY A 413 -30.04 -24.48 27.22
CA GLY A 413 -29.76 -24.38 25.79
C GLY A 413 -31.08 -24.60 25.02
N VAL A 414 -31.75 -23.56 24.60
CA VAL A 414 -32.85 -23.62 23.62
C VAL A 414 -32.29 -24.18 22.32
N LEU A 415 -32.38 -25.50 22.16
CA LEU A 415 -32.24 -26.16 20.87
C LEU A 415 -33.42 -25.71 19.99
N THR A 416 -33.32 -24.52 19.37
CA THR A 416 -34.13 -24.16 18.22
C THR A 416 -33.86 -25.23 17.17
N ARG A 417 -34.84 -26.13 16.97
CA ARG A 417 -34.91 -27.07 15.84
C ARG A 417 -34.99 -26.29 14.56
N LEU A 418 -33.85 -25.76 14.11
CA LEU A 418 -33.71 -25.26 12.74
C LEU A 418 -33.75 -26.50 11.83
N ARG A 419 -34.70 -26.54 10.91
CA ARG A 419 -34.76 -27.53 9.83
C ARG A 419 -33.35 -27.61 9.21
N PRO A 420 -32.73 -28.79 9.13
CA PRO A 420 -31.40 -28.90 8.55
C PRO A 420 -31.53 -28.55 7.08
N THR A 421 -30.99 -27.40 6.67
CA THR A 421 -30.76 -27.16 5.25
C THR A 421 -29.87 -28.32 4.76
N PRO A 422 -30.16 -28.93 3.61
CA PRO A 422 -29.37 -30.04 3.11
C PRO A 422 -27.94 -29.56 2.85
N PHE A 423 -27.02 -29.90 3.75
CA PHE A 423 -25.64 -29.46 3.70
C PHE A 423 -24.95 -29.81 2.38
N TRP A 424 -25.10 -31.06 1.93
CA TRP A 424 -24.40 -31.55 0.74
C TRP A 424 -24.77 -30.85 -0.58
N PRO A 425 -26.07 -30.66 -0.92
CA PRO A 425 -26.40 -29.93 -2.14
C PRO A 425 -25.88 -28.49 -2.17
N VAL A 426 -26.00 -27.77 -1.05
CA VAL A 426 -25.47 -26.38 -0.97
C VAL A 426 -23.95 -26.35 -1.08
N TRP A 427 -23.26 -27.28 -0.41
CA TRP A 427 -21.82 -27.37 -0.45
C TRP A 427 -21.29 -27.73 -1.84
N ILE A 428 -21.91 -28.73 -2.52
CA ILE A 428 -21.58 -29.13 -3.89
C ILE A 428 -21.82 -27.99 -4.87
N LEU A 429 -22.99 -27.32 -4.78
CA LEU A 429 -23.30 -26.15 -5.63
C LEU A 429 -22.29 -25.05 -5.45
N SER A 430 -21.87 -24.76 -4.21
CA SER A 430 -20.84 -23.75 -3.90
C SER A 430 -19.49 -24.17 -4.48
N LEU A 431 -19.13 -25.45 -4.40
CA LEU A 431 -17.88 -25.98 -5.00
C LEU A 431 -17.90 -25.83 -6.53
N VAL A 432 -19.02 -26.17 -7.16
CA VAL A 432 -19.20 -25.98 -8.62
C VAL A 432 -19.08 -24.49 -8.98
N GLY A 433 -19.67 -23.60 -8.16
CA GLY A 433 -19.53 -22.14 -8.35
C GLY A 433 -18.07 -21.69 -8.26
N VAL A 434 -17.30 -22.18 -7.28
CA VAL A 434 -15.86 -21.86 -7.16
C VAL A 434 -15.07 -22.37 -8.35
N VAL A 435 -15.32 -23.60 -8.83
CA VAL A 435 -14.68 -24.16 -10.03
C VAL A 435 -15.06 -23.36 -11.28
N GLY A 436 -16.33 -22.96 -11.41
CA GLY A 436 -16.79 -22.10 -12.50
C GLY A 436 -16.11 -20.73 -12.51
N LEU A 437 -16.01 -20.09 -11.33
CA LEU A 437 -15.28 -18.83 -11.17
C LEU A 437 -13.78 -18.99 -11.52
N ALA A 438 -13.16 -20.09 -11.08
CA ALA A 438 -11.77 -20.39 -11.42
C ALA A 438 -11.56 -20.52 -12.93
N GLY A 439 -12.47 -21.24 -13.63
CA GLY A 439 -12.42 -21.38 -15.08
C GLY A 439 -12.62 -20.06 -15.82
N TYR A 440 -13.55 -19.23 -15.36
CA TYR A 440 -13.81 -17.90 -15.91
C TYR A 440 -12.56 -16.99 -15.80
N LEU A 441 -12.02 -16.85 -14.59
CA LEU A 441 -10.85 -16.02 -14.32
C LEU A 441 -9.60 -16.54 -15.05
N ALA A 442 -9.38 -17.86 -15.08
CA ALA A 442 -8.26 -18.46 -15.79
C ALA A 442 -8.32 -18.21 -17.29
N LYS A 443 -9.53 -18.16 -17.87
CA LYS A 443 -9.70 -17.84 -19.30
C LYS A 443 -9.34 -16.39 -19.59
N GLY A 444 -9.79 -15.43 -18.78
CA GLY A 444 -9.46 -14.00 -18.93
C GLY A 444 -7.95 -13.79 -18.86
N GLU A 445 -7.32 -14.25 -17.77
CA GLU A 445 -5.86 -14.15 -17.58
C GLU A 445 -5.06 -14.81 -18.73
N TRP A 446 -5.51 -15.98 -19.22
CA TRP A 446 -4.86 -16.66 -20.33
C TRP A 446 -4.90 -15.82 -21.61
N THR A 447 -6.01 -15.17 -21.90
CA THR A 447 -6.16 -14.27 -23.06
C THR A 447 -5.18 -13.11 -22.96
N ASP A 448 -5.17 -12.40 -21.84
CA ASP A 448 -4.29 -11.23 -21.60
C ASP A 448 -2.80 -11.60 -21.68
N LEU A 449 -2.43 -12.77 -21.10
CA LEU A 449 -1.05 -13.25 -21.14
C LEU A 449 -0.64 -13.71 -22.55
N SER A 450 -1.55 -14.27 -23.35
CA SER A 450 -1.27 -14.80 -24.70
C SER A 450 -1.15 -13.70 -25.76
N GLU A 451 -1.81 -12.56 -25.55
CA GLU A 451 -1.75 -11.39 -26.45
C GLU A 451 -0.51 -10.53 -26.20
N ALA A 452 0.10 -10.63 -25.02
CA ALA A 452 1.30 -9.89 -24.70
C ALA A 452 2.52 -10.45 -25.44
N ARG A 453 3.26 -9.57 -26.12
CA ARG A 453 4.56 -9.89 -26.71
C ARG A 453 5.63 -10.11 -25.65
N LEU A 454 5.63 -9.27 -24.62
CA LEU A 454 6.54 -9.31 -23.47
C LEU A 454 5.81 -8.89 -22.20
N LEU A 455 6.02 -9.64 -21.14
CA LEU A 455 5.62 -9.30 -19.80
C LEU A 455 6.86 -9.26 -18.90
N SER A 456 7.01 -8.22 -18.13
CA SER A 456 8.12 -8.06 -17.18
C SER A 456 7.66 -7.38 -15.92
N ARG A 457 8.00 -7.96 -14.78
CA ARG A 457 7.65 -7.42 -13.46
C ARG A 457 8.89 -7.28 -12.60
N ASN A 458 9.03 -6.15 -11.93
CA ASN A 458 10.08 -5.92 -10.94
C ASN A 458 9.57 -5.04 -9.79
N PHE A 459 10.50 -4.49 -8.99
CA PHE A 459 10.18 -3.58 -7.88
C PHE A 459 9.35 -2.37 -8.29
N TYR A 460 9.58 -1.82 -9.50
CA TYR A 460 8.94 -0.59 -9.98
C TYR A 460 7.54 -0.83 -10.56
N GLY A 461 7.17 -2.06 -10.87
CA GLY A 461 5.84 -2.44 -11.35
C GLY A 461 5.86 -3.53 -12.40
N ALA A 462 4.73 -3.71 -13.09
CA ALA A 462 4.54 -4.67 -14.15
C ALA A 462 4.41 -3.96 -15.51
N LEU A 463 5.26 -4.32 -16.44
CA LEU A 463 5.34 -3.76 -17.79
C LEU A 463 4.82 -4.79 -18.79
N ARG A 464 4.01 -4.33 -19.75
CA ARG A 464 3.48 -5.12 -20.87
C ARG A 464 3.90 -4.47 -22.18
N VAL A 465 4.41 -5.27 -23.12
CA VAL A 465 4.57 -4.87 -24.51
C VAL A 465 3.61 -5.70 -25.34
N ALA A 466 2.80 -5.04 -26.17
CA ALA A 466 1.85 -5.67 -27.07
C ALA A 466 1.93 -5.04 -28.47
N ASP A 467 1.62 -5.85 -29.50
CA ASP A 467 1.52 -5.38 -30.88
C ASP A 467 0.02 -5.33 -31.24
N ASP A 468 -0.50 -4.12 -31.47
CA ASP A 468 -1.84 -3.93 -32.02
C ASP A 468 -1.76 -4.02 -33.55
N GLN A 469 -2.30 -5.11 -34.09
CA GLN A 469 -2.27 -5.38 -35.54
C GLN A 469 -3.26 -4.51 -36.32
N GLU A 470 -4.33 -4.05 -35.69
CA GLU A 470 -5.34 -3.21 -36.36
C GLU A 470 -4.81 -1.80 -36.59
N SER A 471 -4.20 -1.22 -35.60
CA SER A 471 -3.59 0.11 -35.69
C SER A 471 -2.13 0.09 -36.19
N GLY A 472 -1.50 -1.10 -36.25
CA GLY A 472 -0.13 -1.27 -36.72
C GLY A 472 0.92 -0.66 -35.81
N VAL A 473 0.68 -0.64 -34.47
CA VAL A 473 1.60 -0.08 -33.49
C VAL A 473 2.02 -1.12 -32.45
N ARG A 474 3.18 -0.88 -31.86
CA ARG A 474 3.66 -1.53 -30.64
C ARG A 474 3.53 -0.56 -29.48
N GLU A 475 2.95 -1.03 -28.40
CA GLU A 475 2.74 -0.25 -27.19
C GLU A 475 3.56 -0.79 -26.02
N LEU A 476 4.06 0.10 -25.18
CA LEU A 476 4.53 -0.18 -23.82
C LEU A 476 3.50 0.33 -22.81
N ALA A 477 2.93 -0.55 -22.03
CA ALA A 477 2.00 -0.20 -20.96
C ALA A 477 2.52 -0.59 -19.57
N HIS A 478 2.17 0.21 -18.56
CA HIS A 478 2.36 -0.05 -17.14
C HIS A 478 1.00 -0.06 -16.44
N GLY A 479 0.48 -1.25 -16.10
CA GLY A 479 -0.92 -1.40 -15.77
C GLY A 479 -1.80 -1.10 -16.98
N THR A 480 -2.70 -0.13 -16.83
CA THR A 480 -3.59 0.35 -17.90
C THR A 480 -3.06 1.60 -18.62
N ILE A 481 -1.94 2.16 -18.18
CA ILE A 481 -1.40 3.42 -18.71
C ILE A 481 -0.35 3.13 -19.79
N SER A 482 -0.55 3.76 -20.96
CA SER A 482 0.42 3.72 -22.06
C SER A 482 1.62 4.63 -21.76
N HIS A 483 2.82 4.07 -21.89
CA HIS A 483 4.10 4.79 -21.79
C HIS A 483 4.74 5.04 -23.15
N GLY A 484 3.96 4.98 -24.20
CA GLY A 484 4.34 5.31 -25.55
C GLY A 484 4.10 4.18 -26.55
N GLU A 485 3.99 4.58 -27.81
CA GLU A 485 3.77 3.70 -28.95
C GLU A 485 4.80 3.91 -30.04
N GLN A 486 4.99 2.92 -30.88
CA GLN A 486 5.79 2.99 -32.08
C GLN A 486 5.12 2.27 -33.24
N TYR A 487 5.08 2.86 -34.42
CA TYR A 487 4.63 2.19 -35.62
C TYR A 487 5.49 0.95 -35.94
N LEU A 488 4.84 -0.14 -36.29
CA LEU A 488 5.50 -1.36 -36.77
C LEU A 488 6.07 -1.19 -38.18
N ASP A 489 5.48 -0.29 -38.99
CA ASP A 489 5.94 0.03 -40.32
C ASP A 489 7.31 0.75 -40.26
N PRO A 490 8.38 0.20 -40.91
CA PRO A 490 9.70 0.79 -40.94
C PRO A 490 9.73 2.22 -41.53
N ALA A 491 8.78 2.58 -42.39
CA ALA A 491 8.70 3.91 -43.00
C ALA A 491 8.20 4.99 -42.01
N GLN A 492 7.43 4.57 -40.99
CA GLN A 492 6.81 5.47 -40.01
C GLN A 492 7.38 5.34 -38.59
N ARG A 493 8.19 4.33 -38.31
CA ARG A 493 8.66 3.98 -36.97
C ARG A 493 9.45 5.07 -36.23
N ARG A 494 9.94 6.08 -36.95
CA ARG A 494 10.64 7.27 -36.39
C ARG A 494 9.70 8.39 -35.99
N ARG A 495 8.41 8.31 -36.37
CA ARG A 495 7.44 9.34 -36.05
C ARG A 495 7.13 9.32 -34.57
N PRO A 496 7.27 10.46 -33.84
CA PRO A 496 6.84 10.54 -32.46
C PRO A 496 5.31 10.47 -32.38
N LEU A 497 4.79 9.67 -31.46
CA LEU A 497 3.36 9.41 -31.26
C LEU A 497 2.93 9.77 -29.86
N THR A 498 1.67 9.56 -29.57
CA THR A 498 1.04 9.72 -28.25
C THR A 498 1.20 11.17 -27.73
N TYR A 499 1.58 11.36 -26.51
CA TYR A 499 1.80 12.67 -25.88
C TYR A 499 3.15 13.33 -26.27
N TYR A 500 3.93 12.69 -27.18
CA TYR A 500 5.13 13.26 -27.80
C TYR A 500 4.94 13.68 -29.27
N ALA A 501 3.72 13.57 -29.80
CA ALA A 501 3.40 13.96 -31.18
C ALA A 501 3.65 15.44 -31.41
N ALA A 502 3.72 15.84 -32.69
CA ALA A 502 4.16 17.19 -33.10
C ALA A 502 3.20 18.32 -32.67
N ASP A 503 1.95 18.03 -32.41
CA ASP A 503 0.90 18.96 -31.99
C ASP A 503 0.74 19.08 -30.48
N THR A 504 1.48 18.30 -29.69
CA THR A 504 1.53 18.38 -28.22
C THR A 504 2.43 19.54 -27.75
N GLY A 505 2.35 19.92 -26.48
CA GLY A 505 3.17 21.00 -25.94
C GLY A 505 4.68 20.80 -26.14
N ILE A 506 5.18 19.57 -25.90
CA ILE A 506 6.59 19.24 -26.14
C ILE A 506 6.92 19.17 -27.64
N GLY A 507 6.03 18.63 -28.47
CA GLY A 507 6.22 18.56 -29.92
C GLY A 507 6.31 19.93 -30.57
N LEU A 508 5.47 20.86 -30.13
CA LEU A 508 5.52 22.26 -30.58
C LEU A 508 6.83 22.93 -30.16
N LEU A 509 7.29 22.72 -28.92
CA LEU A 509 8.57 23.23 -28.44
C LEU A 509 9.73 22.67 -29.26
N MET A 510 9.79 21.38 -29.51
CA MET A 510 10.85 20.75 -30.30
C MET A 510 10.84 21.25 -31.76
N THR A 511 9.66 21.40 -32.37
CA THR A 511 9.51 21.95 -33.72
C THR A 511 10.02 23.39 -33.81
N GLU A 512 9.79 24.19 -32.78
CA GLU A 512 10.27 25.58 -32.74
C GLU A 512 11.80 25.67 -32.57
N LEU A 513 12.35 24.83 -31.72
CA LEU A 513 13.80 24.71 -31.53
C LEU A 513 14.50 24.22 -32.79
N GLU A 514 13.87 23.33 -33.56
CA GLU A 514 14.39 22.85 -34.82
C GLU A 514 14.55 23.98 -35.86
N LYS A 515 13.62 24.94 -35.87
CA LYS A 515 13.67 26.07 -36.78
C LYS A 515 14.70 27.13 -36.39
N ASN A 516 14.87 27.36 -35.08
CA ASN A 516 15.51 28.58 -34.58
C ASN A 516 16.83 28.33 -33.84
N LYS A 517 17.18 27.07 -33.50
CA LYS A 517 18.43 26.74 -32.80
C LYS A 517 19.26 25.71 -33.58
N GLY A 518 20.57 25.82 -33.46
CA GLY A 518 21.52 24.82 -33.92
C GLY A 518 21.42 23.54 -33.10
N ALA A 519 22.53 22.87 -32.87
CA ALA A 519 22.55 21.68 -31.98
C ALA A 519 22.11 22.03 -30.59
N ILE A 520 21.26 21.17 -29.98
CA ILE A 520 20.72 21.34 -28.63
C ILE A 520 21.18 20.21 -27.70
N TRP A 521 21.20 20.49 -26.42
CA TRP A 521 21.39 19.53 -25.37
C TRP A 521 20.09 19.34 -24.60
N LEU A 522 19.54 18.12 -24.68
CA LEU A 522 18.26 17.76 -24.14
C LEU A 522 18.46 16.81 -22.94
N GLY A 523 17.92 17.18 -21.77
CA GLY A 523 17.76 16.28 -20.62
C GLY A 523 16.34 15.73 -20.59
N VAL A 524 16.18 14.43 -20.30
CA VAL A 524 14.84 13.78 -20.21
C VAL A 524 14.80 12.94 -18.96
N ILE A 525 13.89 13.26 -18.04
CA ILE A 525 13.58 12.49 -16.85
C ILE A 525 12.43 11.55 -17.18
N GLY A 526 12.75 10.24 -17.25
CA GLY A 526 11.88 9.20 -17.79
C GLY A 526 12.30 8.80 -19.21
N LEU A 527 12.28 7.52 -19.52
CA LEU A 527 12.65 6.97 -20.83
C LEU A 527 11.43 6.46 -21.61
N GLY A 528 10.55 5.72 -20.97
CA GLY A 528 9.43 5.04 -21.61
C GLY A 528 9.89 4.16 -22.78
N THR A 529 9.28 4.29 -23.94
CA THR A 529 9.71 3.62 -25.19
C THR A 529 10.95 4.25 -25.84
N GLY A 530 11.41 5.40 -25.33
CA GLY A 530 12.45 6.23 -25.94
C GLY A 530 11.90 7.22 -26.99
N SER A 531 10.60 7.51 -27.00
CA SER A 531 9.92 8.36 -28.00
C SER A 531 10.55 9.73 -28.16
N MET A 532 11.09 10.34 -27.08
CA MET A 532 11.82 11.61 -27.17
C MET A 532 13.06 11.54 -28.08
N ALA A 533 13.66 10.37 -28.28
CA ALA A 533 14.78 10.21 -29.19
C ALA A 533 14.39 10.43 -30.67
N ALA A 534 13.10 10.34 -31.02
CA ALA A 534 12.61 10.65 -32.37
C ALA A 534 12.82 12.11 -32.76
N TRP A 535 12.90 13.03 -31.81
CA TRP A 535 13.17 14.44 -31.98
C TRP A 535 14.66 14.80 -32.14
N GLY A 536 15.56 13.81 -31.88
CA GLY A 536 17.00 14.03 -31.92
C GLY A 536 17.55 14.18 -33.36
N ARG A 537 18.28 15.27 -33.60
CA ARG A 537 18.93 15.60 -34.87
C ARG A 537 20.43 15.30 -34.83
N ALA A 538 21.05 15.23 -35.97
CA ALA A 538 22.51 15.12 -36.08
C ALA A 538 23.19 16.34 -35.40
N GLY A 539 24.06 16.09 -34.43
CA GLY A 539 24.73 17.11 -33.64
C GLY A 539 24.07 17.42 -32.30
N ASP A 540 22.80 17.01 -32.07
CA ASP A 540 22.15 17.11 -30.76
C ASP A 540 22.71 16.07 -29.81
N MET A 541 22.56 16.32 -28.50
CA MET A 541 22.85 15.36 -27.44
C MET A 541 21.62 15.18 -26.57
N ILE A 542 21.23 13.92 -26.28
CA ILE A 542 20.08 13.60 -25.44
C ILE A 542 20.56 12.74 -24.28
N ARG A 543 20.27 13.17 -23.05
CA ARG A 543 20.59 12.44 -21.82
C ARG A 543 19.31 12.07 -21.11
N PHE A 544 19.04 10.76 -21.04
CA PHE A 544 17.91 10.18 -20.33
C PHE A 544 18.30 9.79 -18.91
N TYR A 545 17.39 9.97 -17.96
CA TYR A 545 17.46 9.45 -16.59
C TYR A 545 16.33 8.48 -16.41
N GLU A 546 16.65 7.20 -16.16
CA GLU A 546 15.65 6.14 -16.01
C GLU A 546 15.94 5.33 -14.76
N ILE A 547 14.92 5.16 -13.91
CA ILE A 547 15.08 4.45 -12.65
C ILE A 547 14.95 2.93 -12.82
N ASN A 548 14.18 2.48 -13.81
CA ASN A 548 13.84 1.08 -14.04
C ASN A 548 14.69 0.49 -15.16
N GLU A 549 15.68 -0.33 -14.80
CA GLU A 549 16.54 -1.03 -15.77
C GLU A 549 15.73 -1.83 -16.82
N ARG A 550 14.55 -2.37 -16.43
CA ARG A 550 13.68 -3.10 -17.36
C ARG A 550 13.06 -2.22 -18.44
N VAL A 551 12.77 -0.97 -18.14
CA VAL A 551 12.32 0.02 -19.15
C VAL A 551 13.43 0.24 -20.19
N LEU A 552 14.68 0.38 -19.75
CA LEU A 552 15.82 0.52 -20.65
C LEU A 552 16.01 -0.72 -21.53
N ASP A 553 15.94 -1.92 -20.95
CA ASP A 553 16.02 -3.18 -21.70
C ASP A 553 14.92 -3.27 -22.76
N ILE A 554 13.69 -2.93 -22.40
CA ILE A 554 12.53 -2.93 -23.29
C ILE A 554 12.72 -1.88 -24.41
N ALA A 555 13.08 -0.66 -24.09
CA ALA A 555 13.31 0.41 -25.06
C ALA A 555 14.37 0.02 -26.09
N ARG A 556 15.43 -0.70 -25.68
CA ARG A 556 16.50 -1.15 -26.58
C ARG A 556 16.15 -2.39 -27.40
N THR A 557 15.31 -3.29 -26.87
CA THR A 557 15.09 -4.61 -27.49
C THR A 557 13.75 -4.71 -28.21
N GLN A 558 12.74 -3.96 -27.76
CA GLN A 558 11.39 -4.03 -28.33
C GLN A 558 11.07 -2.81 -29.21
N PHE A 559 11.72 -1.67 -28.99
CA PHE A 559 11.54 -0.43 -29.73
C PHE A 559 12.81 -0.04 -30.48
N THR A 560 12.71 0.88 -31.44
CA THR A 560 13.85 1.27 -32.28
C THR A 560 14.20 2.76 -32.14
N PHE A 561 13.48 3.53 -31.37
CA PHE A 561 13.70 4.98 -31.23
C PHE A 561 15.15 5.33 -30.86
N LEU A 562 15.72 4.63 -29.87
CA LEU A 562 17.11 4.86 -29.45
C LEU A 562 18.11 4.46 -30.52
N ALA A 563 17.87 3.35 -31.25
CA ALA A 563 18.76 2.86 -32.30
C ALA A 563 18.67 3.70 -33.60
N ASP A 564 17.49 4.24 -33.90
CA ASP A 564 17.20 5.06 -35.08
C ASP A 564 17.49 6.53 -34.85
N CYS A 565 17.85 6.95 -33.61
CA CYS A 565 18.12 8.34 -33.26
C CYS A 565 19.35 8.88 -34.02
N ALA A 566 19.23 10.08 -34.58
CA ALA A 566 20.34 10.73 -35.25
C ALA A 566 21.30 11.47 -34.30
N SER A 567 20.87 11.75 -33.07
CA SER A 567 21.67 12.41 -32.03
C SER A 567 22.51 11.39 -31.22
N HIS A 568 23.47 11.89 -30.48
CA HIS A 568 24.13 11.10 -29.44
C HIS A 568 23.19 10.94 -28.24
N THR A 569 22.94 9.68 -27.81
CA THR A 569 22.07 9.37 -26.69
C THR A 569 22.83 8.71 -25.55
N GLU A 570 22.63 9.19 -24.32
CA GLU A 570 23.12 8.61 -23.09
C GLU A 570 21.95 8.24 -22.16
N VAL A 571 22.08 7.14 -21.39
CA VAL A 571 21.10 6.78 -20.39
C VAL A 571 21.78 6.58 -19.04
N VAL A 572 21.33 7.33 -18.03
CA VAL A 572 21.76 7.24 -16.64
C VAL A 572 20.72 6.43 -15.88
N LEU A 573 21.12 5.27 -15.35
CA LEU A 573 20.25 4.44 -14.51
C LEU A 573 20.25 4.94 -13.06
N GLY A 574 19.07 5.17 -12.51
CA GLY A 574 18.83 5.61 -11.15
C GLY A 574 17.75 6.68 -11.06
N ASP A 575 17.45 7.10 -9.85
CA ASP A 575 16.54 8.22 -9.62
C ASP A 575 17.11 9.50 -10.26
N ALA A 576 16.30 10.15 -11.07
CA ALA A 576 16.72 11.30 -11.88
C ALA A 576 17.17 12.48 -11.01
N ARG A 577 16.41 12.79 -9.95
CA ARG A 577 16.73 13.89 -9.05
C ARG A 577 18.04 13.63 -8.29
N LEU A 578 18.18 12.44 -7.72
CA LEU A 578 19.42 12.06 -7.01
C LEU A 578 20.63 12.05 -7.95
N SER A 579 20.45 11.70 -9.22
CA SER A 579 21.51 11.75 -10.23
C SER A 579 21.91 13.20 -10.55
N LEU A 580 20.93 14.05 -10.81
CA LEU A 580 21.14 15.49 -11.08
C LEU A 580 21.73 16.22 -9.86
N GLU A 581 21.36 15.86 -8.62
CA GLU A 581 21.95 16.46 -7.42
C GLU A 581 23.47 16.24 -7.33
N ARG A 582 23.98 15.10 -7.83
CA ARG A 582 25.40 14.69 -7.79
C ARG A 582 26.20 15.15 -8.99
N GLU A 583 25.54 15.36 -10.13
CA GLU A 583 26.18 15.75 -11.36
C GLU A 583 26.58 17.24 -11.37
N PRO A 584 27.64 17.63 -12.09
CA PRO A 584 27.89 19.03 -12.42
C PRO A 584 26.77 19.58 -13.30
N ALA A 585 26.57 20.91 -13.32
CA ALA A 585 25.59 21.57 -14.14
C ALA A 585 25.70 21.14 -15.61
N GLN A 586 24.67 20.53 -16.18
CA GLN A 586 24.68 19.94 -17.50
C GLN A 586 24.46 20.98 -18.63
N GLN A 587 23.87 22.14 -18.30
CA GLN A 587 23.59 23.22 -19.26
C GLN A 587 22.65 22.76 -20.41
N PHE A 588 21.55 22.09 -20.03
CA PHE A 588 20.52 21.68 -20.98
C PHE A 588 19.82 22.89 -21.60
N ASP A 589 19.51 22.81 -22.90
CA ASP A 589 18.59 23.73 -23.56
C ASP A 589 17.14 23.47 -23.16
N VAL A 590 16.79 22.19 -22.99
CA VAL A 590 15.49 21.74 -22.50
C VAL A 590 15.71 20.62 -21.50
N LEU A 591 14.99 20.68 -20.40
CA LEU A 591 14.85 19.56 -19.47
C LEU A 591 13.38 19.13 -19.46
N VAL A 592 13.12 17.90 -19.88
CA VAL A 592 11.79 17.29 -19.90
C VAL A 592 11.61 16.48 -18.64
N VAL A 593 10.49 16.67 -17.94
CA VAL A 593 10.09 15.86 -16.77
C VAL A 593 8.85 15.06 -17.15
N ASP A 594 9.06 13.76 -17.40
CA ASP A 594 8.03 12.80 -17.78
C ASP A 594 8.28 11.45 -17.10
N ALA A 595 8.34 11.47 -15.77
CA ALA A 595 8.59 10.27 -14.96
C ALA A 595 7.31 9.86 -14.24
N PHE A 596 6.50 9.05 -14.92
CA PHE A 596 5.29 8.48 -14.35
C PHE A 596 5.48 7.00 -13.97
N SER A 597 4.87 6.59 -12.87
CA SER A 597 4.70 5.19 -12.50
C SER A 597 3.20 4.87 -12.53
N GLY A 598 2.72 4.26 -13.61
CA GLY A 598 1.31 4.31 -13.95
C GLY A 598 0.87 5.77 -14.18
N ASP A 599 -0.27 6.19 -13.63
CA ASP A 599 -0.77 7.58 -13.71
C ASP A 599 -0.21 8.48 -12.57
N SER A 600 0.73 8.01 -11.76
CA SER A 600 1.27 8.77 -10.63
C SER A 600 2.64 9.38 -10.93
N ILE A 601 2.74 10.71 -10.80
CA ILE A 601 4.04 11.38 -10.81
C ILE A 601 4.65 11.33 -9.39
N PRO A 602 5.93 10.97 -9.24
CA PRO A 602 6.60 11.00 -7.95
C PRO A 602 6.68 12.43 -7.39
N ILE A 603 6.04 12.68 -6.24
CA ILE A 603 5.90 14.03 -5.65
C ILE A 603 7.26 14.72 -5.49
N HIS A 604 8.32 13.97 -5.16
CA HIS A 604 9.66 14.53 -4.95
C HIS A 604 10.28 15.17 -6.21
N LEU A 605 9.72 14.90 -7.38
CA LEU A 605 10.10 15.56 -8.63
C LEU A 605 9.38 16.91 -8.83
N LEU A 606 8.33 17.18 -8.04
CA LEU A 606 7.52 18.40 -8.09
C LEU A 606 7.61 19.20 -6.78
N THR A 607 8.81 19.29 -6.21
CA THR A 607 9.10 20.10 -5.01
C THR A 607 9.98 21.29 -5.35
N ARG A 608 10.01 22.29 -4.49
CA ARG A 608 10.90 23.46 -4.63
C ARG A 608 12.36 23.01 -4.79
N GLU A 609 12.80 22.09 -3.99
CA GLU A 609 14.17 21.57 -3.99
C GLU A 609 14.49 20.86 -5.32
N ALA A 610 13.53 20.15 -5.92
CA ALA A 610 13.69 19.55 -7.23
C ALA A 610 13.84 20.62 -8.33
N PHE A 611 13.00 21.67 -8.31
CA PHE A 611 13.08 22.76 -9.28
C PHE A 611 14.38 23.55 -9.16
N GLU A 612 14.90 23.77 -7.95
CA GLU A 612 16.23 24.36 -7.75
C GLU A 612 17.34 23.52 -8.41
N VAL A 613 17.23 22.19 -8.33
CA VAL A 613 18.16 21.27 -9.03
C VAL A 613 17.98 21.40 -10.55
N TYR A 614 16.76 21.37 -11.06
CA TYR A 614 16.48 21.46 -12.51
C TYR A 614 17.03 22.74 -13.12
N PHE A 615 16.76 23.89 -12.51
CA PHE A 615 17.28 25.18 -13.00
C PHE A 615 18.79 25.32 -12.89
N ARG A 616 19.46 24.61 -11.97
CA ARG A 616 20.92 24.52 -11.95
C ARG A 616 21.47 23.81 -13.19
N HIS A 617 20.73 22.85 -13.76
CA HIS A 617 21.13 22.08 -14.95
C HIS A 617 20.68 22.67 -16.26
N LEU A 618 19.81 23.65 -16.24
CA LEU A 618 19.37 24.38 -17.43
C LEU A 618 20.34 25.52 -17.74
N LYS A 619 20.44 25.88 -19.02
CA LYS A 619 21.01 27.17 -19.42
C LYS A 619 20.17 28.32 -18.87
N PRO A 620 20.70 29.54 -18.79
CA PRO A 620 19.91 30.70 -18.38
C PRO A 620 18.62 30.89 -19.20
N ASP A 621 18.68 30.58 -20.50
CA ASP A 621 17.56 30.60 -21.43
C ASP A 621 16.91 29.21 -21.66
N GLY A 622 17.27 28.21 -20.87
CA GLY A 622 16.74 26.87 -20.99
C GLY A 622 15.29 26.76 -20.52
N ILE A 623 14.59 25.76 -21.04
CA ILE A 623 13.16 25.51 -20.79
C ILE A 623 12.99 24.23 -19.98
N LEU A 624 12.20 24.29 -18.92
CA LEU A 624 11.72 23.11 -18.19
C LEU A 624 10.35 22.75 -18.76
N ALA A 625 10.22 21.56 -19.37
CA ALA A 625 8.96 21.04 -19.89
C ALA A 625 8.47 19.93 -18.95
N VAL A 626 7.34 20.16 -18.27
CA VAL A 626 6.77 19.21 -17.29
C VAL A 626 5.49 18.61 -17.86
N HIS A 627 5.46 17.30 -18.03
CA HIS A 627 4.26 16.55 -18.36
C HIS A 627 3.37 16.49 -17.12
N VAL A 628 2.13 16.99 -17.20
CA VAL A 628 1.22 17.14 -16.07
C VAL A 628 -0.13 16.46 -16.27
N SER A 629 -0.28 15.68 -17.36
CA SER A 629 -1.48 14.90 -17.62
C SER A 629 -1.70 13.91 -16.47
N ASN A 630 -2.86 13.96 -15.84
CA ASN A 630 -3.23 13.03 -14.78
C ASN A 630 -4.75 12.99 -14.67
N SER A 631 -5.32 11.79 -14.57
CA SER A 631 -6.77 11.60 -14.51
C SER A 631 -7.40 12.10 -13.20
N TYR A 632 -6.63 12.18 -12.13
CA TYR A 632 -7.15 12.41 -10.75
C TYR A 632 -6.59 13.65 -10.08
N LEU A 633 -5.46 14.17 -10.55
CA LEU A 633 -4.74 15.27 -9.92
C LEU A 633 -4.53 16.40 -10.92
N ASP A 634 -4.90 17.62 -10.54
CA ASP A 634 -4.56 18.84 -11.27
C ASP A 634 -3.15 19.29 -10.90
N LEU A 635 -2.16 18.84 -11.69
CA LEU A 635 -0.73 19.10 -11.42
C LEU A 635 -0.22 20.44 -12.00
N ALA A 636 -0.96 21.08 -12.89
CA ALA A 636 -0.54 22.36 -13.47
C ALA A 636 -0.42 23.50 -12.44
N PRO A 637 -1.36 23.69 -11.46
CA PRO A 637 -1.23 24.70 -10.43
C PRO A 637 -0.02 24.58 -9.52
N PRO A 638 0.36 23.38 -8.99
CA PRO A 638 1.61 23.20 -8.24
C PRO A 638 2.85 23.59 -9.04
N VAL A 639 2.94 23.16 -10.31
CA VAL A 639 4.07 23.49 -11.20
C VAL A 639 4.15 25.00 -11.43
N ALA A 640 3.03 25.65 -11.70
CA ALA A 640 2.98 27.10 -11.88
C ALA A 640 3.33 27.88 -10.61
N ALA A 641 2.93 27.39 -9.42
CA ALA A 641 3.30 27.99 -8.14
C ALA A 641 4.81 27.86 -7.89
N LEU A 642 5.41 26.73 -8.22
CA LEU A 642 6.87 26.50 -8.13
C LEU A 642 7.63 27.42 -9.11
N ALA A 643 7.20 27.49 -10.37
CA ALA A 643 7.78 28.36 -11.37
C ALA A 643 7.78 29.84 -10.91
N ARG A 644 6.64 30.31 -10.42
CA ARG A 644 6.50 31.68 -9.89
C ARG A 644 7.43 31.95 -8.71
N GLN A 645 7.61 30.97 -7.79
CA GLN A 645 8.54 31.11 -6.69
C GLN A 645 10.00 31.22 -7.15
N MET A 646 10.34 30.57 -8.27
CA MET A 646 11.67 30.66 -8.90
C MET A 646 11.82 31.91 -9.81
N GLY A 647 10.81 32.80 -9.85
CA GLY A 647 10.84 33.98 -10.72
C GLY A 647 10.69 33.67 -12.20
N ARG A 648 10.01 32.55 -12.54
CA ARG A 648 9.78 32.05 -13.89
C ARG A 648 8.30 32.10 -14.26
N GLU A 649 8.01 32.10 -15.57
CA GLU A 649 6.64 31.97 -16.10
C GLU A 649 6.34 30.53 -16.48
N ALA A 650 5.09 30.13 -16.30
CA ALA A 650 4.59 28.79 -16.61
C ALA A 650 3.43 28.90 -17.60
N HIS A 651 3.55 28.18 -18.71
CA HIS A 651 2.59 28.16 -19.82
C HIS A 651 2.03 26.75 -19.97
N LEU A 652 0.72 26.58 -19.81
CA LEU A 652 0.04 25.30 -20.00
C LEU A 652 -0.38 25.15 -21.45
N VAL A 653 0.07 24.09 -22.09
CA VAL A 653 -0.32 23.70 -23.46
C VAL A 653 -1.07 22.37 -23.37
N GLN A 654 -2.33 22.39 -23.79
CA GLN A 654 -3.22 21.22 -23.80
C GLN A 654 -3.55 20.88 -25.25
N ASN A 655 -3.63 19.61 -25.56
CA ASN A 655 -4.12 19.12 -26.86
C ASN A 655 -5.22 18.09 -26.68
N GLU A 656 -6.09 17.99 -27.66
CA GLU A 656 -7.11 16.96 -27.77
C GLU A 656 -6.55 15.72 -28.49
N GLU A 657 -7.29 14.62 -28.40
CA GLU A 657 -7.00 13.41 -29.14
C GLU A 657 -7.15 13.61 -30.65
N ASP A 658 -6.22 13.06 -31.44
CA ASP A 658 -6.36 12.93 -32.89
C ASP A 658 -5.93 11.54 -33.36
N ASP A 659 -6.91 10.70 -33.66
CA ASP A 659 -6.70 9.32 -34.14
C ASP A 659 -5.86 9.25 -35.43
N ARG A 660 -5.93 10.28 -36.30
CA ARG A 660 -5.21 10.30 -37.58
C ARG A 660 -3.71 10.45 -37.37
N THR A 661 -3.32 11.16 -36.36
CA THR A 661 -1.92 11.38 -35.96
C THR A 661 -1.47 10.50 -34.84
N ARG A 662 -2.39 9.76 -34.20
CA ARG A 662 -2.19 9.02 -32.95
C ARG A 662 -1.62 9.91 -31.84
N THR A 663 -2.18 11.11 -31.76
CA THR A 663 -1.88 12.04 -30.67
C THR A 663 -2.84 11.75 -29.52
N PHE A 664 -2.31 11.50 -28.33
CA PHE A 664 -3.11 11.36 -27.14
C PHE A 664 -3.34 12.72 -26.48
N PRO A 665 -4.43 12.90 -25.73
CA PRO A 665 -4.61 14.09 -24.90
C PRO A 665 -3.42 14.25 -23.96
N ALA A 666 -2.83 15.44 -23.93
CA ALA A 666 -1.67 15.70 -23.10
C ALA A 666 -1.63 17.14 -22.61
N ASP A 667 -1.27 17.29 -21.35
CA ASP A 667 -1.07 18.55 -20.66
C ASP A 667 0.41 18.74 -20.37
N TRP A 668 1.00 19.78 -20.97
CA TRP A 668 2.39 20.16 -20.76
C TRP A 668 2.51 21.55 -20.18
N VAL A 669 3.25 21.70 -19.09
CA VAL A 669 3.62 23.01 -18.55
C VAL A 669 5.05 23.32 -18.95
N LEU A 670 5.21 24.38 -19.75
CA LEU A 670 6.50 24.89 -20.18
C LEU A 670 6.90 26.05 -19.26
N VAL A 671 8.04 25.93 -18.59
CA VAL A 671 8.55 26.93 -17.64
C VAL A 671 9.83 27.55 -18.18
N GLY A 672 9.84 28.88 -18.31
CA GLY A 672 10.97 29.64 -18.83
C GLY A 672 11.13 31.02 -18.18
N ASP A 673 12.01 31.88 -18.74
CA ASP A 673 12.20 33.24 -18.27
C ASP A 673 11.00 34.15 -18.53
N HIS A 674 10.93 35.28 -17.83
CA HIS A 674 9.86 36.29 -17.86
C HIS A 674 9.60 36.98 -19.22
N GLU A 675 10.38 36.71 -20.26
CA GLU A 675 10.16 37.31 -21.54
C GLU A 675 9.12 36.54 -22.35
N SER A 676 7.85 36.89 -22.18
CA SER A 676 6.69 36.40 -22.97
C SER A 676 6.84 36.55 -24.47
N GLU A 677 7.86 37.29 -24.96
CA GLU A 677 8.20 37.39 -26.37
C GLU A 677 8.87 36.13 -26.93
N ARG A 678 9.38 35.23 -26.10
CA ARG A 678 10.06 34.01 -26.55
C ARG A 678 9.12 32.88 -26.96
N PHE A 679 7.88 32.91 -26.52
CA PHE A 679 6.88 31.89 -26.86
C PHE A 679 5.69 32.45 -27.67
N PRO A 680 5.89 33.26 -28.72
CA PRO A 680 4.78 33.84 -29.48
C PRO A 680 3.87 32.78 -30.10
N TRP A 681 4.41 31.59 -30.37
CA TRP A 681 3.71 30.44 -30.92
C TRP A 681 2.81 29.71 -29.88
N ILE A 682 3.04 29.90 -28.58
CA ILE A 682 2.19 29.35 -27.51
C ILE A 682 0.91 30.17 -27.35
N LYS A 683 0.92 31.47 -27.60
CA LYS A 683 -0.22 32.38 -27.29
C LYS A 683 -1.56 31.92 -27.85
N ASP A 684 -1.58 31.25 -28.97
CA ASP A 684 -2.81 30.74 -29.60
C ASP A 684 -3.23 29.35 -29.05
N LYS A 685 -2.38 28.68 -28.27
CA LYS A 685 -2.59 27.34 -27.75
C LYS A 685 -2.48 27.25 -26.21
N GLU A 686 -2.23 28.39 -25.56
CA GLU A 686 -2.07 28.46 -24.13
C GLU A 686 -3.41 28.36 -23.43
N SER A 687 -3.50 27.39 -22.50
CA SER A 687 -4.61 27.24 -21.58
C SER A 687 -4.32 27.98 -20.27
N LYS A 688 -5.37 28.51 -19.66
CA LYS A 688 -5.23 29.28 -18.42
C LYS A 688 -5.01 28.38 -17.21
N ILE A 689 -3.90 28.55 -16.51
CA ILE A 689 -3.66 27.89 -15.21
C ILE A 689 -4.42 28.67 -14.11
N THR A 690 -5.34 27.98 -13.44
CA THR A 690 -6.07 28.59 -12.31
C THR A 690 -5.41 28.17 -11.00
N LEU A 691 -4.70 29.09 -10.35
CA LEU A 691 -4.13 28.85 -9.03
C LEU A 691 -5.25 28.78 -7.99
N LYS A 692 -5.36 27.64 -7.30
CA LYS A 692 -6.32 27.46 -6.20
C LYS A 692 -5.90 28.34 -5.00
N SER A 693 -6.85 29.05 -4.39
CA SER A 693 -6.57 29.90 -3.24
C SER A 693 -6.05 29.06 -2.06
N GLY A 694 -4.93 29.49 -1.46
CA GLY A 694 -4.32 28.76 -0.35
C GLY A 694 -3.44 27.58 -0.75
N LEU A 695 -3.17 27.37 -2.05
CA LEU A 695 -2.21 26.36 -2.51
C LEU A 695 -0.82 26.73 -1.95
N ARG A 696 -0.26 25.82 -1.13
CA ARG A 696 1.12 25.92 -0.64
C ARG A 696 2.06 25.27 -1.63
N VAL A 697 3.20 25.91 -1.83
CA VAL A 697 4.28 25.31 -2.63
C VAL A 697 4.77 24.03 -1.98
N TRP A 698 4.92 22.98 -2.75
CA TRP A 698 5.44 21.72 -2.28
C TRP A 698 6.95 21.79 -2.02
N THR A 699 7.36 21.16 -0.95
CA THR A 699 8.76 20.99 -0.53
C THR A 699 9.00 19.54 -0.18
N ASP A 700 10.23 19.13 0.03
CA ASP A 700 10.55 17.78 0.48
C ASP A 700 9.92 17.46 1.85
N ASP A 701 9.70 18.48 2.67
CA ASP A 701 9.11 18.38 4.01
C ASP A 701 7.57 18.56 4.02
N PHE A 702 6.96 19.00 2.91
CA PHE A 702 5.52 19.28 2.85
C PHE A 702 4.93 19.09 1.46
N SER A 703 3.86 18.30 1.36
CA SER A 703 2.98 18.21 0.18
C SER A 703 1.53 18.02 0.63
N ASN A 704 0.58 18.49 -0.18
CA ASN A 704 -0.85 18.33 0.09
C ASN A 704 -1.60 17.99 -1.20
N LEU A 705 -1.93 16.71 -1.38
CA LEU A 705 -2.61 16.20 -2.56
C LEU A 705 -4.10 16.55 -2.60
N TRP A 706 -4.75 16.74 -1.43
CA TRP A 706 -6.17 17.06 -1.37
C TRP A 706 -6.54 18.37 -2.07
N GLN A 707 -5.60 19.32 -2.11
CA GLN A 707 -5.82 20.60 -2.76
C GLN A 707 -5.87 20.53 -4.29
N ILE A 708 -5.34 19.45 -4.87
CA ILE A 708 -5.21 19.28 -6.31
C ILE A 708 -6.03 18.10 -6.86
N LEU A 709 -6.83 17.44 -6.01
CA LEU A 709 -7.75 16.41 -6.50
C LEU A 709 -8.76 17.01 -7.49
N ASN A 710 -8.93 16.33 -8.62
CA ASN A 710 -10.02 16.52 -9.57
C ASN A 710 -11.13 15.53 -9.17
N LEU A 711 -12.15 16.01 -8.43
CA LEU A 711 -13.31 15.22 -8.03
C LEU A 711 -14.54 15.67 -8.81
#